data_a24872109a5e9e417d4d17677fc3b163
#
_entry.id   a24872109a5e9e417d4d17677fc3b163
#
_cell.length_a   1.000
_cell.length_b   1.000
_cell.length_c   1.000
_cell.angle_alpha   90.00
_cell.angle_beta   90.00
_cell.angle_gamma   90.00
#
_symmetry.space_group_name_H-M   'P 1'
#
loop_
_entity.id
_entity.type
_entity.pdbx_description
1 polymer ?
#
loop_
_entity_poly.entity_id
_entity_poly.type
_entity_poly.pdbx_seq_one_letter_code
_entity_poly.pdbx_strand_id
1 'polypeptide(L)'
;MNTPARPLALKSATFADHEPVYSDLPGQIPGVTGPTFGRPDMWPGDNVRRPANTVKAAWRCDFPGDPTGNLLIREVAFCMLHPTHSALQEAGIFLPPGKWGLRRTAQSCFDLARLRTWAQEQDMPDDFGLWDPADWQAFIDSRSRVTEPSSVRKVVSSVRHLMIFSPVLTGVPTLEDPWPGNSSAQVAESVWTDELSTPAIPPEVWWPLLRAAWAYIDSFAPDILAERDRRQAEPVSGPPPQMDSDRELEAWLANPGTSIPLNPRNRGQARRGEVNWRRASKLATNGHTPVLFAAEKPHGLKRRRRVLEWLAETGRSHIGPVREPSFTPPAEKQLTHRDRVLLEWLDSPDNLIPVHPADDQVAWAGEPNWTELARLVYGRHINVFALGSKDKAKLRRQWVCEVARDPNRTIATDHGLNPRMLRAACYVFVAALTAMRDSEIHEIERGALAQYYGAPALASRKVKGDDSRPRGYWWIIAPVAQAIAVAEQLTWHDTRVFTAVTAGLAQGGDGGFDAARDIDDFIATVNANREHTGLEEIPEALVRPHMFRHTMSIIAAQEPDGEIALGLQLKHAARRAMANRTTLAYGKPDARWAKEFDNQLQVAAAKKLVSLLQARRAGKVIAVGPGAARFHAGLDKVNDVIEQSTVLRAQLADERLEITLLRDEFADLHLGTVNHCLWNAPTAECQNQLPPEQRGQTPLLGACQPARCRNSVLTLAHERIWRMEEADLVSLLKKKLSKPLREQALTRLAEVRSATMQFDKMRENA
;
A
#
# COMPACT_ATOMS: atom_id res chain seq x y z
N MET A 1 18.12 48.55 -40.93
CA MET A 1 16.73 48.37 -41.42
C MET A 1 16.24 47.02 -40.90
N ASN A 2 15.53 47.04 -39.79
CA ASN A 2 14.94 45.81 -39.21
C ASN A 2 13.66 45.52 -40.01
N THR A 3 13.65 44.43 -40.75
CA THR A 3 12.45 43.88 -41.35
C THR A 3 11.51 43.45 -40.20
N PRO A 4 10.26 43.92 -40.13
CA PRO A 4 9.36 43.49 -39.09
C PRO A 4 9.07 41.99 -39.28
N ALA A 5 9.24 41.21 -38.22
CA ALA A 5 8.90 39.79 -38.20
C ALA A 5 7.43 39.64 -38.63
N ARG A 6 7.20 38.82 -39.65
CA ARG A 6 5.87 38.45 -40.12
C ARG A 6 5.12 37.80 -38.97
N PRO A 7 3.93 38.28 -38.60
CA PRO A 7 3.15 37.60 -37.56
C PRO A 7 2.91 36.17 -38.00
N LEU A 8 3.37 35.21 -37.18
CA LEU A 8 3.06 33.80 -37.35
C LEU A 8 1.54 33.65 -37.35
N ALA A 9 0.98 33.11 -38.42
CA ALA A 9 -0.44 32.85 -38.49
C ALA A 9 -0.78 31.86 -37.38
N LEU A 10 -1.56 32.31 -36.39
CA LEU A 10 -2.05 31.46 -35.31
C LEU A 10 -2.84 30.31 -35.93
N LYS A 11 -2.50 29.08 -35.57
CA LYS A 11 -3.17 27.88 -36.04
C LYS A 11 -4.63 27.88 -35.56
N SER A 12 -5.55 27.52 -36.46
CA SER A 12 -6.95 27.30 -36.12
C SER A 12 -7.11 26.06 -35.23
N ALA A 13 -8.27 25.92 -34.58
CA ALA A 13 -8.59 24.75 -33.74
C ALA A 13 -8.41 23.44 -34.53
N THR A 14 -7.61 22.53 -33.97
CA THR A 14 -7.23 21.28 -34.61
C THR A 14 -8.26 20.16 -34.34
N PHE A 15 -8.90 20.19 -33.17
CA PHE A 15 -9.82 19.13 -32.72
C PHE A 15 -11.26 19.63 -32.69
N ALA A 16 -12.19 18.77 -33.08
CA ALA A 16 -13.60 19.11 -33.14
C ALA A 16 -14.30 18.87 -31.78
N ASP A 17 -15.23 19.75 -31.42
CA ASP A 17 -15.93 19.73 -30.14
C ASP A 17 -16.68 18.42 -29.85
N HIS A 18 -17.10 17.70 -30.87
CA HIS A 18 -17.85 16.46 -30.74
C HIS A 18 -16.98 15.20 -30.59
N GLU A 19 -15.67 15.32 -30.73
CA GLU A 19 -14.76 14.17 -30.64
C GLU A 19 -14.77 13.53 -29.24
N PRO A 20 -14.92 12.19 -29.15
CA PRO A 20 -14.97 11.51 -27.86
C PRO A 20 -13.59 11.46 -27.20
N VAL A 21 -13.50 11.86 -25.95
CA VAL A 21 -12.21 12.02 -25.25
C VAL A 21 -11.54 10.71 -24.86
N TYR A 22 -12.30 9.69 -24.52
CA TYR A 22 -11.76 8.45 -23.96
C TYR A 22 -11.90 7.23 -24.86
N SER A 23 -12.21 7.41 -26.16
CA SER A 23 -12.46 6.30 -27.10
C SER A 23 -11.28 5.32 -27.18
N ASP A 24 -10.06 5.80 -27.10
CA ASP A 24 -8.84 4.99 -27.27
C ASP A 24 -8.34 4.37 -25.95
N LEU A 25 -8.94 4.75 -24.83
CA LEU A 25 -8.53 4.18 -23.54
C LEU A 25 -9.12 2.77 -23.35
N PRO A 26 -8.32 1.83 -22.85
CA PRO A 26 -8.81 0.52 -22.44
C PRO A 26 -9.69 0.63 -21.18
N GLY A 27 -10.60 -0.35 -21.02
CA GLY A 27 -11.43 -0.44 -19.82
C GLY A 27 -12.65 0.48 -19.82
N GLN A 28 -13.15 0.85 -21.00
CA GLN A 28 -14.41 1.56 -21.11
C GLN A 28 -15.58 0.73 -20.55
N ILE A 29 -16.55 1.44 -19.97
CA ILE A 29 -17.75 0.83 -19.37
C ILE A 29 -18.84 0.84 -20.46
N PRO A 30 -19.34 -0.33 -20.90
CA PRO A 30 -20.37 -0.41 -21.90
C PRO A 30 -21.64 0.37 -21.51
N GLY A 31 -22.18 1.13 -22.45
CA GLY A 31 -23.42 1.90 -22.25
C GLY A 31 -23.26 3.22 -21.47
N VAL A 32 -22.05 3.57 -21.05
CA VAL A 32 -21.79 4.87 -20.41
C VAL A 32 -21.12 5.82 -21.40
N THR A 33 -21.79 6.91 -21.73
CA THR A 33 -21.26 7.94 -22.63
C THR A 33 -20.20 8.77 -21.94
N GLY A 34 -19.02 8.90 -22.54
CA GLY A 34 -17.94 9.74 -22.06
C GLY A 34 -18.08 11.22 -22.46
N PRO A 35 -17.20 12.09 -21.97
CA PRO A 35 -17.15 13.49 -22.38
C PRO A 35 -16.63 13.63 -23.82
N THR A 36 -16.98 14.76 -24.43
CA THR A 36 -16.43 15.21 -25.72
C THR A 36 -15.39 16.31 -25.51
N PHE A 37 -14.54 16.55 -26.52
CA PHE A 37 -13.50 17.56 -26.51
C PHE A 37 -14.03 18.96 -26.19
N GLY A 38 -15.19 19.33 -26.71
CA GLY A 38 -15.80 20.64 -26.50
C GLY A 38 -16.23 20.98 -25.08
N ARG A 39 -16.21 20.00 -24.16
CA ARG A 39 -16.53 20.25 -22.75
C ARG A 39 -15.38 21.04 -22.07
N PRO A 40 -15.61 22.31 -21.68
CA PRO A 40 -14.50 23.21 -21.32
C PRO A 40 -13.95 23.04 -19.89
N ASP A 41 -14.77 22.63 -18.93
CA ASP A 41 -14.39 22.72 -17.51
C ASP A 41 -13.57 21.54 -17.02
N MET A 42 -14.01 20.36 -17.35
CA MET A 42 -13.38 19.09 -16.98
C MET A 42 -13.91 17.90 -17.79
N TRP A 43 -13.12 16.85 -17.86
CA TRP A 43 -13.54 15.58 -18.43
C TRP A 43 -13.64 14.53 -17.31
N PRO A 44 -14.86 14.16 -16.86
CA PRO A 44 -15.05 13.11 -15.86
C PRO A 44 -14.73 11.74 -16.48
N GLY A 45 -14.03 10.90 -15.72
CA GLY A 45 -13.68 9.54 -16.16
C GLY A 45 -14.76 8.49 -15.84
N ASP A 46 -16.04 8.87 -15.81
CA ASP A 46 -17.13 7.98 -15.36
C ASP A 46 -17.37 6.80 -16.33
N ASN A 47 -17.00 6.96 -17.60
CA ASN A 47 -17.08 5.89 -18.63
C ASN A 47 -15.83 5.01 -18.70
N VAL A 48 -14.81 5.27 -17.91
CA VAL A 48 -13.58 4.46 -17.87
C VAL A 48 -13.46 3.82 -16.48
N ARG A 49 -13.23 2.52 -16.44
CA ARG A 49 -13.11 1.77 -15.18
C ARG A 49 -12.01 2.36 -14.30
N ARG A 50 -12.41 2.86 -13.14
CA ARG A 50 -11.52 3.46 -12.16
C ARG A 50 -10.87 2.39 -11.26
N PRO A 51 -9.57 2.50 -10.90
CA PRO A 51 -9.00 1.66 -9.85
C PRO A 51 -9.72 1.84 -8.51
N ALA A 52 -9.93 0.75 -7.79
CA ALA A 52 -10.69 0.74 -6.55
C ALA A 52 -10.11 1.66 -5.47
N ASN A 53 -8.78 1.76 -5.39
CA ASN A 53 -8.07 2.63 -4.45
C ASN A 53 -7.91 4.09 -4.93
N THR A 54 -8.56 4.46 -6.04
CA THR A 54 -8.50 5.84 -6.57
C THR A 54 -9.81 6.55 -6.29
N VAL A 55 -9.76 7.70 -5.62
CA VAL A 55 -10.97 8.50 -5.37
C VAL A 55 -11.53 9.08 -6.67
N LYS A 56 -12.86 9.17 -6.77
CA LYS A 56 -13.56 9.67 -7.97
C LYS A 56 -13.05 11.05 -8.40
N ALA A 57 -12.77 11.94 -7.45
CA ALA A 57 -12.27 13.28 -7.71
C ALA A 57 -10.89 13.32 -8.40
N ALA A 58 -10.09 12.26 -8.26
CA ALA A 58 -8.79 12.13 -8.92
C ALA A 58 -8.85 11.38 -10.26
N TRP A 59 -10.05 10.92 -10.67
CA TRP A 59 -10.27 10.17 -11.92
C TRP A 59 -10.96 11.05 -12.96
N ARG A 60 -10.31 12.16 -13.30
CA ARG A 60 -10.78 13.16 -14.25
C ARG A 60 -9.65 14.09 -14.67
N CYS A 61 -9.79 14.76 -15.82
CA CYS A 61 -8.94 15.86 -16.24
C CYS A 61 -9.64 17.18 -15.91
N ASP A 62 -9.03 18.05 -15.13
CA ASP A 62 -9.52 19.39 -14.82
C ASP A 62 -8.76 20.42 -15.66
N PHE A 63 -9.47 21.43 -16.15
CA PHE A 63 -8.93 22.49 -16.99
C PHE A 63 -9.17 23.87 -16.35
N PRO A 64 -8.43 24.20 -15.28
CA PRO A 64 -8.54 25.50 -14.62
C PRO A 64 -7.90 26.61 -15.46
N GLY A 65 -8.37 27.84 -15.28
CA GLY A 65 -7.77 29.02 -15.86
C GLY A 65 -8.71 29.78 -16.80
N ASP A 66 -8.12 30.73 -17.54
CA ASP A 66 -8.81 31.49 -18.58
C ASP A 66 -9.10 30.59 -19.81
N PRO A 67 -9.99 31.02 -20.73
CA PRO A 67 -10.38 30.21 -21.89
C PRO A 67 -9.22 29.76 -22.76
N THR A 68 -8.20 30.61 -22.96
CA THR A 68 -7.02 30.28 -23.79
C THR A 68 -6.15 29.21 -23.11
N GLY A 69 -5.85 29.39 -21.82
CA GLY A 69 -5.08 28.41 -21.05
C GLY A 69 -5.81 27.10 -20.86
N ASN A 70 -7.12 27.16 -20.72
CA ASN A 70 -7.99 25.99 -20.65
C ASN A 70 -7.93 25.19 -21.96
N LEU A 71 -8.00 25.86 -23.13
CA LEU A 71 -7.92 25.22 -24.45
C LEU A 71 -6.57 24.51 -24.60
N LEU A 72 -5.47 25.18 -24.30
CA LEU A 72 -4.12 24.60 -24.37
C LEU A 72 -4.02 23.29 -23.58
N ILE A 73 -4.46 23.29 -22.31
CA ILE A 73 -4.38 22.11 -21.45
C ILE A 73 -5.28 20.99 -21.99
N ARG A 74 -6.47 21.33 -22.50
CA ARG A 74 -7.39 20.35 -23.13
C ARG A 74 -6.77 19.70 -24.36
N GLU A 75 -6.17 20.49 -25.24
CA GLU A 75 -5.53 19.98 -26.46
C GLU A 75 -4.35 19.06 -26.12
N VAL A 76 -3.49 19.43 -25.20
CA VAL A 76 -2.41 18.54 -24.72
C VAL A 76 -2.96 17.24 -24.12
N ALA A 77 -4.01 17.35 -23.30
CA ALA A 77 -4.65 16.18 -22.71
C ALA A 77 -5.28 15.27 -23.79
N PHE A 78 -5.90 15.85 -24.80
CA PHE A 78 -6.51 15.12 -25.91
C PHE A 78 -5.42 14.40 -26.73
N CYS A 79 -4.34 15.06 -27.08
CA CYS A 79 -3.20 14.43 -27.76
C CYS A 79 -2.63 13.25 -26.96
N MET A 80 -2.52 13.37 -25.63
CA MET A 80 -2.05 12.28 -24.78
C MET A 80 -3.00 11.09 -24.79
N LEU A 81 -4.31 11.33 -24.82
CA LEU A 81 -5.33 10.29 -24.80
C LEU A 81 -5.53 9.65 -26.18
N HIS A 82 -5.23 10.37 -27.26
CA HIS A 82 -5.32 9.96 -28.65
C HIS A 82 -3.97 10.03 -29.38
N PRO A 83 -2.96 9.24 -28.95
CA PRO A 83 -1.59 9.34 -29.49
C PRO A 83 -1.49 8.92 -30.98
N THR A 84 -2.50 8.29 -31.53
CA THR A 84 -2.57 7.87 -32.94
C THR A 84 -3.53 8.73 -33.79
N HIS A 85 -3.99 9.87 -33.27
CA HIS A 85 -4.90 10.77 -33.98
C HIS A 85 -4.29 11.26 -35.30
N SER A 86 -5.11 11.42 -36.36
CA SER A 86 -4.66 11.82 -37.70
C SER A 86 -3.91 13.14 -37.72
N ALA A 87 -4.38 14.13 -36.97
CA ALA A 87 -3.70 15.44 -36.85
C ALA A 87 -2.27 15.35 -36.30
N LEU A 88 -1.98 14.41 -35.39
CA LEU A 88 -0.63 14.15 -34.91
C LEU A 88 0.23 13.52 -36.00
N GLN A 89 -0.31 12.55 -36.74
CA GLN A 89 0.40 11.88 -37.83
C GLN A 89 0.72 12.85 -38.98
N GLU A 90 -0.22 13.72 -39.34
CA GLU A 90 -0.05 14.79 -40.33
C GLU A 90 1.02 15.80 -39.92
N ALA A 91 1.15 16.06 -38.61
CA ALA A 91 2.22 16.88 -38.04
C ALA A 91 3.56 16.14 -37.89
N GLY A 92 3.66 14.89 -38.33
CA GLY A 92 4.87 14.06 -38.19
C GLY A 92 5.11 13.49 -36.80
N ILE A 93 4.12 13.49 -35.93
CA ILE A 93 4.21 12.98 -34.57
C ILE A 93 3.66 11.53 -34.52
N PHE A 94 4.57 10.56 -34.39
CA PHE A 94 4.21 9.15 -34.35
C PHE A 94 4.44 8.58 -32.94
N LEU A 95 3.38 8.22 -32.27
CA LEU A 95 3.41 7.73 -30.89
C LEU A 95 2.71 6.33 -30.80
N PRO A 96 3.19 5.45 -29.92
CA PRO A 96 2.53 4.17 -29.72
C PRO A 96 1.15 4.35 -29.07
N PRO A 97 0.15 3.54 -29.44
CA PRO A 97 -1.18 3.56 -28.84
C PRO A 97 -1.08 3.23 -27.34
N GLY A 98 -1.95 3.83 -26.53
CA GLY A 98 -2.04 3.57 -25.11
C GLY A 98 -0.80 4.00 -24.29
N LYS A 99 0.01 4.94 -24.82
CA LYS A 99 1.22 5.42 -24.14
C LYS A 99 0.93 6.06 -22.80
N TRP A 100 -0.18 6.78 -22.68
CA TRP A 100 -0.60 7.44 -21.45
C TRP A 100 -2.05 7.08 -21.10
N GLY A 101 -2.30 6.72 -19.83
CA GLY A 101 -3.64 6.53 -19.30
C GLY A 101 -4.18 7.79 -18.63
N LEU A 102 -5.48 7.77 -18.28
CA LEU A 102 -6.20 8.91 -17.69
C LEU A 102 -5.46 9.55 -16.48
N ARG A 103 -4.91 8.74 -15.59
CA ARG A 103 -4.21 9.25 -14.40
C ARG A 103 -2.96 10.08 -14.74
N ARG A 104 -2.20 9.65 -15.76
CA ARG A 104 -1.00 10.39 -16.19
C ARG A 104 -1.39 11.66 -16.92
N THR A 105 -2.42 11.62 -17.73
CA THR A 105 -2.97 12.78 -18.43
C THR A 105 -3.49 13.82 -17.44
N ALA A 106 -4.29 13.39 -16.44
CA ALA A 106 -4.76 14.27 -15.38
C ALA A 106 -3.62 14.94 -14.59
N GLN A 107 -2.52 14.21 -14.33
CA GLN A 107 -1.33 14.79 -13.72
C GLN A 107 -0.68 15.86 -14.62
N SER A 108 -0.59 15.61 -15.94
CA SER A 108 -0.06 16.61 -16.88
C SER A 108 -0.94 17.85 -16.96
N CYS A 109 -2.26 17.73 -16.92
CA CYS A 109 -3.17 18.86 -16.84
C CYS A 109 -2.88 19.73 -15.61
N PHE A 110 -2.70 19.08 -14.46
CA PHE A 110 -2.39 19.77 -13.21
C PHE A 110 -1.01 20.47 -13.23
N ASP A 111 0.00 19.82 -13.81
CA ASP A 111 1.34 20.39 -13.93
C ASP A 111 1.35 21.59 -14.89
N LEU A 112 0.65 21.51 -16.02
CA LEU A 112 0.52 22.60 -17.00
C LEU A 112 -0.30 23.77 -16.46
N ALA A 113 -1.35 23.50 -15.69
CA ALA A 113 -2.10 24.55 -15.00
C ALA A 113 -1.21 25.31 -14.00
N ARG A 114 -0.32 24.60 -13.30
CA ARG A 114 0.67 25.22 -12.41
C ARG A 114 1.72 26.04 -13.17
N LEU A 115 2.17 25.55 -14.32
CA LEU A 115 3.09 26.31 -15.20
C LEU A 115 2.46 27.67 -15.56
N ARG A 116 1.20 27.66 -16.01
CA ARG A 116 0.51 28.91 -16.36
C ARG A 116 0.29 29.84 -15.16
N THR A 117 -0.08 29.31 -14.02
CA THR A 117 -0.22 30.11 -12.80
C THR A 117 1.12 30.75 -12.41
N TRP A 118 2.21 29.97 -12.46
CA TRP A 118 3.54 30.47 -12.18
C TRP A 118 3.97 31.55 -13.18
N ALA A 119 3.73 31.34 -14.48
CA ALA A 119 4.04 32.31 -15.51
C ALA A 119 3.32 33.66 -15.28
N GLN A 120 2.03 33.61 -14.94
CA GLN A 120 1.25 34.80 -14.58
C GLN A 120 1.77 35.51 -13.31
N GLU A 121 2.20 34.72 -12.30
CA GLU A 121 2.79 35.28 -11.07
C GLU A 121 4.18 35.93 -11.29
N GLN A 122 4.86 35.54 -12.37
CA GLN A 122 6.19 36.10 -12.75
C GLN A 122 6.11 37.10 -13.89
N ASP A 123 4.91 37.54 -14.29
CA ASP A 123 4.67 38.46 -15.43
C ASP A 123 5.35 38.00 -16.75
N MET A 124 5.41 36.66 -16.94
CA MET A 124 6.00 36.07 -18.16
C MET A 124 5.06 36.26 -19.37
N PRO A 125 5.62 36.33 -20.59
CA PRO A 125 4.83 36.39 -21.82
C PRO A 125 3.88 35.20 -21.94
N ASP A 126 2.63 35.44 -22.37
CA ASP A 126 1.65 34.39 -22.67
C ASP A 126 2.05 33.52 -23.87
N ASP A 127 2.85 34.07 -24.78
CA ASP A 127 3.42 33.34 -25.91
C ASP A 127 4.69 32.59 -25.50
N PHE A 128 4.57 31.29 -25.40
CA PHE A 128 5.69 30.40 -25.09
C PHE A 128 6.82 30.41 -26.12
N GLY A 129 6.58 30.92 -27.33
CA GLY A 129 7.62 31.10 -28.34
C GLY A 129 8.62 32.18 -27.99
N LEU A 130 8.29 33.03 -27.04
CA LEU A 130 9.17 34.09 -26.53
C LEU A 130 10.02 33.64 -25.33
N TRP A 131 9.77 32.43 -24.83
CA TRP A 131 10.51 31.89 -23.68
C TRP A 131 11.84 31.28 -24.14
N ASP A 132 12.88 31.63 -23.42
CA ASP A 132 14.17 30.98 -23.60
C ASP A 132 14.35 29.74 -22.69
N PRO A 133 15.41 28.93 -22.87
CA PRO A 133 15.68 27.80 -22.02
C PRO A 133 15.83 28.14 -20.52
N ALA A 134 16.26 29.34 -20.16
CA ALA A 134 16.40 29.77 -18.77
C ALA A 134 15.03 30.00 -18.11
N ASP A 135 14.04 30.48 -18.86
CA ASP A 135 12.67 30.66 -18.38
C ASP A 135 12.04 29.33 -17.99
N TRP A 136 12.20 28.33 -18.86
CA TRP A 136 11.74 26.96 -18.57
C TRP A 136 12.45 26.35 -17.35
N GLN A 137 13.77 26.60 -17.24
CA GLN A 137 14.54 26.14 -16.09
C GLN A 137 14.09 26.83 -14.80
N ALA A 138 13.81 28.12 -14.83
CA ALA A 138 13.31 28.87 -13.67
C ALA A 138 12.00 28.31 -13.13
N PHE A 139 11.10 27.85 -14.02
CA PHE A 139 9.90 27.12 -13.58
C PHE A 139 10.26 25.82 -12.87
N ILE A 140 11.16 25.01 -13.45
CA ILE A 140 11.58 23.74 -12.83
C ILE A 140 12.24 23.98 -11.47
N ASP A 141 13.10 24.99 -11.37
CA ASP A 141 13.76 25.38 -10.11
C ASP A 141 12.75 25.80 -9.05
N SER A 142 11.69 26.52 -9.46
CA SER A 142 10.58 26.87 -8.56
C SER A 142 9.90 25.64 -7.98
N ARG A 143 9.81 24.55 -8.76
CA ARG A 143 9.23 23.28 -8.33
C ARG A 143 10.18 22.47 -7.43
N SER A 144 11.47 22.48 -7.75
CA SER A 144 12.52 21.79 -6.98
C SER A 144 12.65 22.31 -5.55
N ARG A 145 12.29 23.56 -5.30
CA ARG A 145 12.28 24.15 -3.94
C ARG A 145 11.17 23.63 -3.03
N VAL A 146 10.10 23.05 -3.59
CA VAL A 146 8.88 22.69 -2.84
C VAL A 146 8.43 21.24 -3.03
N THR A 147 9.12 20.47 -3.89
CA THR A 147 8.77 19.07 -4.16
C THR A 147 10.01 18.21 -4.38
N GLU A 148 9.88 16.92 -4.08
CA GLU A 148 10.93 15.92 -4.28
C GLU A 148 11.34 15.77 -5.75
N PRO A 149 12.62 15.44 -6.05
CA PRO A 149 13.14 15.27 -7.40
C PRO A 149 12.33 14.31 -8.28
N SER A 150 11.80 13.24 -7.70
CA SER A 150 10.93 12.26 -8.39
C SER A 150 9.61 12.88 -8.89
N SER A 151 9.10 13.90 -8.19
CA SER A 151 7.91 14.66 -8.58
C SER A 151 8.25 15.74 -9.60
N VAL A 152 9.39 16.41 -9.44
CA VAL A 152 9.91 17.36 -10.43
C VAL A 152 10.12 16.70 -11.78
N ARG A 153 10.65 15.45 -11.82
CA ARG A 153 10.77 14.66 -13.06
C ARG A 153 9.44 14.50 -13.81
N LYS A 154 8.32 14.39 -13.08
CA LYS A 154 6.99 14.30 -13.72
C LYS A 154 6.59 15.65 -14.32
N VAL A 155 6.91 16.75 -13.64
CA VAL A 155 6.66 18.11 -14.14
C VAL A 155 7.46 18.36 -15.42
N VAL A 156 8.77 18.04 -15.44
CA VAL A 156 9.61 18.11 -16.66
C VAL A 156 8.99 17.31 -17.80
N SER A 157 8.51 16.10 -17.52
CA SER A 157 7.83 15.29 -18.54
C SER A 157 6.52 15.94 -19.03
N SER A 158 5.79 16.66 -18.17
CA SER A 158 4.56 17.37 -18.55
C SER A 158 4.85 18.58 -19.42
N VAL A 159 5.93 19.32 -19.14
CA VAL A 159 6.43 20.39 -20.00
C VAL A 159 6.83 19.83 -21.38
N ARG A 160 7.52 18.69 -21.42
CA ARG A 160 7.87 18.04 -22.69
C ARG A 160 6.66 17.57 -23.50
N HIS A 161 5.55 17.21 -22.86
CA HIS A 161 4.30 16.93 -23.59
C HIS A 161 3.83 18.19 -24.34
N LEU A 162 3.89 19.36 -23.71
CA LEU A 162 3.59 20.63 -24.39
C LEU A 162 4.50 20.84 -25.61
N MET A 163 5.82 20.60 -25.48
CA MET A 163 6.76 20.72 -26.61
C MET A 163 6.43 19.76 -27.75
N ILE A 164 6.24 18.47 -27.41
CA ILE A 164 5.93 17.43 -28.40
C ILE A 164 4.67 17.75 -29.20
N PHE A 165 3.63 18.25 -28.53
CA PHE A 165 2.34 18.51 -29.17
C PHE A 165 2.21 19.94 -29.74
N SER A 166 3.15 20.84 -29.47
CA SER A 166 3.09 22.23 -29.94
C SER A 166 2.79 22.37 -31.44
N PRO A 167 3.22 21.45 -32.36
CA PRO A 167 2.88 21.56 -33.78
C PRO A 167 1.38 21.49 -34.08
N VAL A 168 0.55 20.95 -33.19
CA VAL A 168 -0.91 20.80 -33.39
C VAL A 168 -1.74 21.65 -32.44
N LEU A 169 -1.12 22.36 -31.49
CA LEU A 169 -1.83 23.19 -30.51
C LEU A 169 -2.28 24.52 -31.11
N THR A 170 -3.49 24.95 -30.75
CA THR A 170 -4.09 26.21 -31.21
C THR A 170 -3.35 27.39 -30.57
N GLY A 171 -2.90 28.33 -31.41
CA GLY A 171 -2.25 29.58 -30.94
C GLY A 171 -0.86 29.37 -30.32
N VAL A 172 -0.25 28.22 -30.44
CA VAL A 172 1.08 27.92 -29.93
C VAL A 172 2.05 27.71 -31.09
N PRO A 173 3.21 28.40 -31.10
CA PRO A 173 4.25 28.10 -32.09
C PRO A 173 4.84 26.71 -31.87
N THR A 174 5.57 26.21 -32.85
CA THR A 174 6.35 24.96 -32.64
C THR A 174 7.47 25.25 -31.65
N LEU A 175 7.49 24.53 -30.55
CA LEU A 175 8.45 24.67 -29.46
C LEU A 175 9.53 23.59 -29.53
N GLU A 176 10.75 23.94 -29.18
CA GLU A 176 11.86 23.00 -29.05
C GLU A 176 12.03 22.55 -27.60
N ASP A 177 12.63 21.37 -27.39
CA ASP A 177 12.95 20.89 -26.03
C ASP A 177 13.98 21.81 -25.38
N PRO A 178 13.68 22.48 -24.26
CA PRO A 178 14.62 23.41 -23.60
C PRO A 178 15.87 22.69 -23.04
N TRP A 179 15.81 21.37 -22.92
CA TRP A 179 16.88 20.54 -22.34
C TRP A 179 17.36 19.47 -23.34
N PRO A 180 17.90 19.84 -24.51
CA PRO A 180 18.31 18.87 -25.51
C PRO A 180 19.40 17.94 -24.97
N GLY A 181 19.25 16.66 -25.20
CA GLY A 181 20.19 15.63 -24.73
C GLY A 181 20.08 15.22 -23.27
N ASN A 182 19.35 15.95 -22.42
CA ASN A 182 19.13 15.60 -21.03
C ASN A 182 17.81 14.83 -20.86
N SER A 183 17.84 13.73 -20.10
CA SER A 183 16.62 13.03 -19.68
C SER A 183 15.84 13.86 -18.64
N SER A 184 14.53 13.59 -18.50
CA SER A 184 13.73 14.25 -17.44
C SER A 184 14.25 13.96 -16.03
N ALA A 185 14.99 12.88 -15.84
CA ALA A 185 15.63 12.54 -14.57
C ALA A 185 16.86 13.44 -14.31
N GLN A 186 17.68 13.69 -15.33
CA GLN A 186 18.83 14.58 -15.24
C GLN A 186 18.41 16.03 -14.99
N VAL A 187 17.40 16.52 -15.72
CA VAL A 187 16.87 17.89 -15.52
C VAL A 187 16.30 18.08 -14.11
N ALA A 188 15.69 17.05 -13.55
CA ALA A 188 15.12 17.08 -12.20
C ALA A 188 16.13 16.72 -11.11
N GLU A 189 17.40 16.51 -11.44
CA GLU A 189 18.45 16.00 -10.53
C GLU A 189 18.00 14.74 -9.76
N SER A 190 17.13 13.96 -10.40
CA SER A 190 16.59 12.72 -9.82
C SER A 190 17.63 11.62 -10.01
N VAL A 191 18.43 11.40 -8.99
CA VAL A 191 19.40 10.29 -8.95
C VAL A 191 18.65 8.96 -8.98
N TRP A 192 19.04 8.10 -9.90
CA TRP A 192 18.57 6.72 -9.89
C TRP A 192 19.40 5.94 -8.87
N THR A 193 18.81 5.56 -7.75
CA THR A 193 19.44 4.68 -6.77
C THR A 193 19.02 3.24 -7.04
N ASP A 194 19.97 2.31 -6.96
CA ASP A 194 19.68 0.86 -6.98
C ASP A 194 18.88 0.43 -5.70
N GLU A 195 18.80 1.31 -4.71
CA GLU A 195 18.02 1.08 -3.50
C GLU A 195 16.54 1.38 -3.73
N LEU A 196 15.70 0.51 -3.21
CA LEU A 196 14.25 0.75 -3.23
C LEU A 196 13.93 1.90 -2.29
N SER A 197 13.21 2.89 -2.78
CA SER A 197 12.75 4.05 -2.01
C SER A 197 11.79 3.70 -0.87
N THR A 198 11.22 2.49 -0.89
CA THR A 198 10.32 1.98 0.15
C THR A 198 11.10 1.01 1.04
N PRO A 199 11.28 1.30 2.33
CA PRO A 199 11.96 0.39 3.25
C PRO A 199 11.16 -0.90 3.46
N ALA A 200 11.82 -1.95 3.93
CA ALA A 200 11.15 -3.14 4.46
C ALA A 200 10.58 -2.86 5.87
N ILE A 201 9.54 -3.61 6.25
CA ILE A 201 9.08 -3.62 7.64
C ILE A 201 10.12 -4.38 8.46
N PRO A 202 10.62 -3.82 9.56
CA PRO A 202 11.61 -4.51 10.41
C PRO A 202 11.07 -5.83 10.97
N PRO A 203 11.91 -6.88 11.15
CA PRO A 203 11.49 -8.17 11.65
C PRO A 203 10.77 -8.11 13.02
N GLU A 204 11.25 -7.24 13.90
CA GLU A 204 10.67 -6.99 15.22
C GLU A 204 9.24 -6.43 15.19
N VAL A 205 8.84 -5.80 14.08
CA VAL A 205 7.49 -5.30 13.82
C VAL A 205 6.68 -6.31 13.00
N TRP A 206 7.32 -6.94 12.00
CA TRP A 206 6.68 -7.87 11.08
C TRP A 206 6.01 -9.04 11.79
N TRP A 207 6.75 -9.71 12.66
CA TRP A 207 6.24 -10.93 13.29
C TRP A 207 5.11 -10.68 14.29
N PRO A 208 5.20 -9.71 15.23
CA PRO A 208 4.09 -9.39 16.12
C PRO A 208 2.85 -8.91 15.33
N LEU A 209 3.04 -8.08 14.29
CA LEU A 209 1.95 -7.59 13.46
C LEU A 209 1.22 -8.74 12.74
N LEU A 210 1.97 -9.70 12.19
CA LEU A 210 1.39 -10.86 11.52
C LEU A 210 0.65 -11.78 12.50
N ARG A 211 1.24 -12.03 13.68
CA ARG A 211 0.60 -12.85 14.74
C ARG A 211 -0.68 -12.17 15.24
N ALA A 212 -0.65 -10.86 15.45
CA ALA A 212 -1.84 -10.13 15.85
C ALA A 212 -2.93 -10.20 14.76
N ALA A 213 -2.58 -9.98 13.50
CA ALA A 213 -3.51 -10.09 12.40
C ALA A 213 -4.13 -11.49 12.30
N TRP A 214 -3.31 -12.53 12.48
CA TRP A 214 -3.80 -13.92 12.48
C TRP A 214 -4.72 -14.20 13.65
N ALA A 215 -4.39 -13.74 14.85
CA ALA A 215 -5.27 -13.91 16.03
C ALA A 215 -6.65 -13.30 15.80
N TYR A 216 -6.73 -12.13 15.17
CA TYR A 216 -8.00 -11.52 14.79
C TYR A 216 -8.80 -12.38 13.80
N ILE A 217 -8.12 -12.98 12.81
CA ILE A 217 -8.76 -13.77 11.75
C ILE A 217 -9.20 -15.15 12.26
N ASP A 218 -8.33 -15.81 13.02
CA ASP A 218 -8.53 -17.20 13.43
C ASP A 218 -9.33 -17.30 14.74
N SER A 219 -8.95 -16.52 15.74
CA SER A 219 -9.47 -16.66 17.09
C SER A 219 -10.62 -15.70 17.39
N PHE A 220 -10.53 -14.40 17.00
CA PHE A 220 -11.50 -13.39 17.40
C PHE A 220 -12.61 -13.16 16.36
N ALA A 221 -12.39 -13.54 15.09
CA ALA A 221 -13.37 -13.30 14.03
C ALA A 221 -14.76 -13.88 14.32
N PRO A 222 -14.93 -15.10 14.85
CA PRO A 222 -16.26 -15.64 15.13
C PRO A 222 -17.07 -14.75 16.09
N ASP A 223 -16.44 -14.27 17.16
CA ASP A 223 -17.10 -13.43 18.17
C ASP A 223 -17.42 -12.04 17.64
N ILE A 224 -16.48 -11.43 16.88
CA ILE A 224 -16.67 -10.12 16.24
C ILE A 224 -17.83 -10.17 15.23
N LEU A 225 -17.91 -11.23 14.43
CA LEU A 225 -18.99 -11.42 13.45
C LEU A 225 -20.32 -11.67 14.13
N ALA A 226 -20.37 -12.50 15.16
CA ALA A 226 -21.57 -12.77 15.93
C ALA A 226 -22.10 -11.49 16.61
N GLU A 227 -21.23 -10.70 17.23
CA GLU A 227 -21.61 -9.44 17.86
C GLU A 227 -22.09 -8.40 16.83
N ARG A 228 -21.43 -8.31 15.66
CA ARG A 228 -21.92 -7.49 14.56
C ARG A 228 -23.33 -7.88 14.14
N ASP A 229 -23.57 -9.17 13.94
CA ASP A 229 -24.86 -9.69 13.49
C ASP A 229 -25.95 -9.48 14.53
N ARG A 230 -25.62 -9.66 15.82
CA ARG A 230 -26.51 -9.34 16.94
C ARG A 230 -26.92 -7.87 16.94
N ARG A 231 -25.93 -6.95 16.79
CA ARG A 231 -26.20 -5.49 16.73
C ARG A 231 -27.01 -5.09 15.50
N GLN A 232 -26.87 -5.81 14.39
CA GLN A 232 -27.65 -5.55 13.18
C GLN A 232 -29.10 -6.06 13.31
N ALA A 233 -29.33 -7.12 14.05
CA ALA A 233 -30.65 -7.69 14.32
C ALA A 233 -31.44 -6.86 15.36
N GLU A 234 -30.76 -6.06 16.19
CA GLU A 234 -31.44 -5.18 17.13
C GLU A 234 -32.27 -4.11 16.39
N PRO A 235 -33.56 -3.99 16.63
CA PRO A 235 -34.37 -2.96 16.02
C PRO A 235 -33.81 -1.58 16.41
N VAL A 236 -33.49 -0.78 15.44
CA VAL A 236 -33.06 0.61 15.66
C VAL A 236 -34.19 1.34 16.34
N SER A 237 -34.02 1.74 17.59
CA SER A 237 -35.04 2.41 18.40
C SER A 237 -35.36 3.78 17.80
N GLY A 238 -36.44 3.86 17.05
CA GLY A 238 -36.95 5.07 16.41
C GLY A 238 -36.32 5.40 15.04
N PRO A 239 -37.00 6.18 14.22
CA PRO A 239 -36.44 6.69 12.99
C PRO A 239 -35.24 7.60 13.29
N PRO A 240 -34.14 7.52 12.48
CA PRO A 240 -33.02 8.43 12.69
C PRO A 240 -33.51 9.88 12.64
N PRO A 241 -33.00 10.78 13.52
CA PRO A 241 -33.42 12.16 13.55
C PRO A 241 -33.24 12.76 12.16
N GLN A 242 -34.38 13.07 11.51
CA GLN A 242 -34.36 13.73 10.21
C GLN A 242 -33.81 15.13 10.39
N MET A 243 -32.73 15.41 9.67
CA MET A 243 -32.15 16.75 9.62
C MET A 243 -33.04 17.63 8.78
N ASP A 244 -33.74 18.56 9.41
CA ASP A 244 -34.46 19.62 8.70
C ASP A 244 -33.45 20.68 8.24
N SER A 245 -32.89 20.44 7.05
CA SER A 245 -31.85 21.29 6.45
C SER A 245 -32.34 22.73 6.19
N ASP A 246 -33.63 22.94 5.99
CA ASP A 246 -34.19 24.29 5.79
C ASP A 246 -34.32 25.00 7.13
N ARG A 247 -34.72 24.30 8.17
CA ARG A 247 -34.81 24.85 9.54
C ARG A 247 -33.41 25.18 10.10
N GLU A 248 -32.41 24.32 9.87
CA GLU A 248 -31.03 24.61 10.28
C GLU A 248 -30.44 25.82 9.52
N LEU A 249 -30.74 25.96 8.23
CA LEU A 249 -30.35 27.12 7.45
C LEU A 249 -30.96 28.41 8.00
N GLU A 250 -32.28 28.46 8.25
CA GLU A 250 -32.93 29.64 8.77
C GLU A 250 -32.44 29.97 10.20
N ALA A 251 -32.22 28.97 11.04
CA ALA A 251 -31.63 29.16 12.38
C ALA A 251 -30.22 29.75 12.31
N TRP A 252 -29.40 29.29 11.34
CA TRP A 252 -28.06 29.85 11.11
C TRP A 252 -28.14 31.30 10.62
N LEU A 253 -29.01 31.62 9.66
CA LEU A 253 -29.17 32.97 9.12
C LEU A 253 -29.76 33.93 10.17
N ALA A 254 -30.63 33.45 11.07
CA ALA A 254 -31.23 34.27 12.16
C ALA A 254 -30.22 34.59 13.28
N ASN A 255 -29.07 33.91 13.35
CA ASN A 255 -28.07 34.17 14.39
C ASN A 255 -27.39 35.53 14.17
N PRO A 256 -27.40 36.45 15.19
CA PRO A 256 -26.80 37.78 15.09
C PRO A 256 -25.28 37.76 14.74
N GLY A 257 -24.57 36.66 15.08
CA GLY A 257 -23.16 36.47 14.78
C GLY A 257 -22.87 35.88 13.39
N THR A 258 -23.94 35.57 12.60
CA THR A 258 -23.74 34.97 11.29
C THR A 258 -23.14 35.93 10.29
N SER A 259 -22.13 35.46 9.55
CA SER A 259 -21.49 36.14 8.44
C SER A 259 -21.21 35.15 7.35
N ILE A 260 -21.52 35.50 6.09
CA ILE A 260 -21.37 34.60 4.96
C ILE A 260 -19.87 34.50 4.55
N PRO A 261 -19.28 33.29 4.51
CA PRO A 261 -17.90 33.13 4.12
C PRO A 261 -17.71 33.32 2.62
N LEU A 262 -16.78 34.18 2.24
CA LEU A 262 -16.38 34.43 0.86
C LEU A 262 -15.05 33.74 0.57
N ASN A 263 -14.79 33.42 -0.68
CA ASN A 263 -13.53 32.83 -1.13
C ASN A 263 -12.38 33.86 -1.00
N PRO A 264 -11.27 33.52 -0.30
CA PRO A 264 -10.15 34.45 -0.11
C PRO A 264 -9.27 34.61 -1.34
N ARG A 265 -9.32 33.64 -2.25
CA ARG A 265 -8.52 33.60 -3.49
C ARG A 265 -9.24 32.80 -4.57
N ASN A 266 -8.82 32.94 -5.81
CA ASN A 266 -9.29 32.09 -6.90
C ASN A 266 -8.78 30.66 -6.69
N ARG A 267 -9.68 29.66 -6.77
CA ARG A 267 -9.33 28.24 -6.65
C ARG A 267 -10.30 27.39 -7.46
N GLY A 268 -9.87 26.82 -8.57
CA GLY A 268 -10.77 26.11 -9.49
C GLY A 268 -11.89 27.02 -9.99
N GLN A 269 -13.13 26.57 -9.88
CA GLN A 269 -14.30 27.38 -10.26
C GLN A 269 -14.70 28.48 -9.24
N ALA A 270 -14.05 28.52 -8.08
CA ALA A 270 -14.35 29.47 -7.02
C ALA A 270 -13.55 30.76 -7.21
N ARG A 271 -14.23 31.91 -7.38
CA ARG A 271 -13.61 33.22 -7.53
C ARG A 271 -13.50 33.95 -6.18
N ARG A 272 -12.47 34.76 -6.03
CA ARG A 272 -12.30 35.64 -4.87
C ARG A 272 -13.53 36.52 -4.70
N GLY A 273 -14.06 36.59 -3.47
CA GLY A 273 -15.24 37.41 -3.15
C GLY A 273 -16.58 36.73 -3.41
N GLU A 274 -16.62 35.61 -4.12
CA GLU A 274 -17.84 34.81 -4.24
C GLU A 274 -18.11 34.01 -2.97
N VAL A 275 -19.39 33.64 -2.74
CA VAL A 275 -19.78 32.83 -1.58
C VAL A 275 -19.08 31.46 -1.61
N ASN A 276 -18.39 31.14 -0.53
CA ASN A 276 -17.81 29.83 -0.33
C ASN A 276 -18.87 28.83 0.11
N TRP A 277 -19.59 28.24 -0.85
CA TRP A 277 -20.73 27.36 -0.61
C TRP A 277 -20.37 26.14 0.25
N ARG A 278 -19.16 25.60 0.10
CA ARG A 278 -18.69 24.49 0.92
C ARG A 278 -18.52 24.90 2.39
N ARG A 279 -17.99 26.09 2.62
CA ARG A 279 -17.81 26.64 3.97
C ARG A 279 -19.14 27.10 4.57
N ALA A 280 -20.00 27.75 3.77
CA ALA A 280 -21.33 28.11 4.16
C ALA A 280 -22.18 26.89 4.57
N SER A 281 -22.10 25.80 3.81
CA SER A 281 -22.72 24.52 4.17
C SER A 281 -22.24 24.00 5.52
N LYS A 282 -20.91 24.01 5.74
CA LYS A 282 -20.32 23.57 7.01
C LYS A 282 -20.76 24.43 8.20
N LEU A 283 -20.89 25.74 8.00
CA LEU A 283 -21.36 26.65 9.05
C LEU A 283 -22.86 26.50 9.33
N ALA A 284 -23.67 26.38 8.29
CA ALA A 284 -25.12 26.24 8.42
C ALA A 284 -25.55 24.90 9.03
N THR A 285 -24.78 23.84 8.82
CA THR A 285 -25.07 22.47 9.25
C THR A 285 -24.11 21.93 10.30
N ASN A 286 -23.26 22.79 10.87
CA ASN A 286 -22.24 22.38 11.85
C ASN A 286 -21.31 21.23 11.38
N GLY A 287 -20.98 21.24 10.11
CA GLY A 287 -20.02 20.32 9.53
C GLY A 287 -20.61 19.12 8.78
N HIS A 288 -21.94 18.95 8.80
CA HIS A 288 -22.54 17.65 8.48
C HIS A 288 -22.98 17.41 7.04
N THR A 289 -23.15 18.41 6.18
CA THR A 289 -23.59 18.13 4.80
C THR A 289 -22.87 19.01 3.77
N PRO A 290 -21.93 18.44 3.00
CA PRO A 290 -21.37 19.14 1.84
C PRO A 290 -22.40 19.41 0.73
N VAL A 291 -23.62 18.88 0.87
CA VAL A 291 -24.67 18.85 -0.16
C VAL A 291 -25.79 19.86 0.10
N LEU A 292 -25.78 20.62 1.21
CA LEU A 292 -26.84 21.58 1.53
C LEU A 292 -27.09 22.59 0.39
N PHE A 293 -26.05 23.02 -0.28
CA PHE A 293 -26.03 23.97 -1.38
C PHE A 293 -25.64 23.35 -2.73
N ALA A 294 -25.95 22.09 -2.97
CA ALA A 294 -25.65 21.41 -4.22
C ALA A 294 -26.35 22.09 -5.40
N ALA A 295 -25.58 22.59 -6.37
CA ALA A 295 -26.11 23.32 -7.52
C ALA A 295 -26.93 22.42 -8.48
N GLU A 296 -26.66 21.13 -8.48
CA GLU A 296 -27.35 20.12 -9.28
C GLU A 296 -28.73 19.71 -8.72
N LYS A 297 -29.08 20.18 -7.52
CA LYS A 297 -30.36 19.84 -6.87
C LYS A 297 -31.27 21.06 -6.72
N PRO A 298 -32.57 20.98 -7.06
CA PRO A 298 -33.50 22.11 -6.95
C PRO A 298 -33.56 22.75 -5.53
N HIS A 299 -33.54 21.91 -4.51
CA HIS A 299 -33.49 22.38 -3.10
C HIS A 299 -32.18 23.10 -2.78
N GLY A 300 -31.05 22.65 -3.32
CA GLY A 300 -29.77 23.34 -3.13
C GLY A 300 -29.74 24.72 -3.78
N LEU A 301 -30.31 24.87 -4.98
CA LEU A 301 -30.43 26.15 -5.67
C LEU A 301 -31.37 27.12 -4.90
N LYS A 302 -32.48 26.61 -4.36
CA LYS A 302 -33.39 27.41 -3.51
C LYS A 302 -32.65 27.94 -2.28
N ARG A 303 -31.89 27.10 -1.60
CA ARG A 303 -31.10 27.49 -0.43
C ARG A 303 -29.96 28.46 -0.76
N ARG A 304 -29.29 28.31 -1.91
CA ARG A 304 -28.32 29.31 -2.38
C ARG A 304 -28.97 30.69 -2.57
N ARG A 305 -30.12 30.73 -3.22
CA ARG A 305 -30.87 31.97 -3.44
C ARG A 305 -31.18 32.62 -2.08
N ARG A 306 -31.69 31.88 -1.12
CA ARG A 306 -32.02 32.40 0.23
C ARG A 306 -30.77 32.99 0.94
N VAL A 307 -29.61 32.38 0.83
CA VAL A 307 -28.35 32.93 1.38
C VAL A 307 -27.96 34.22 0.69
N LEU A 308 -28.12 34.29 -0.63
CA LEU A 308 -27.73 35.49 -1.41
C LEU A 308 -28.71 36.65 -1.10
N GLU A 309 -30.02 36.40 -0.94
CA GLU A 309 -31.03 37.36 -0.48
C GLU A 309 -30.64 37.90 0.90
N TRP A 310 -30.37 37.02 1.85
CA TRP A 310 -29.92 37.42 3.19
C TRP A 310 -28.62 38.22 3.17
N LEU A 311 -27.67 37.86 2.32
CA LEU A 311 -26.42 38.60 2.15
C LEU A 311 -26.66 40.01 1.57
N ALA A 312 -27.57 40.11 0.61
CA ALA A 312 -27.96 41.40 0.03
C ALA A 312 -28.67 42.31 1.07
N GLU A 313 -29.53 41.74 1.93
CA GLU A 313 -30.24 42.45 2.99
C GLU A 313 -29.30 42.92 4.11
N THR A 314 -28.33 42.08 4.51
CA THR A 314 -27.52 42.33 5.72
C THR A 314 -26.14 42.85 5.46
N GLY A 315 -25.58 42.63 4.25
CA GLY A 315 -24.19 42.92 3.89
C GLY A 315 -23.15 42.12 4.69
N ARG A 316 -23.57 41.18 5.54
CA ARG A 316 -22.68 40.50 6.48
C ARG A 316 -21.88 39.36 5.78
N SER A 317 -20.69 39.66 5.41
CA SER A 317 -19.75 38.67 4.84
C SER A 317 -18.33 38.84 5.38
N HIS A 318 -17.49 37.79 5.24
CA HIS A 318 -16.10 37.86 5.62
C HIS A 318 -15.24 37.06 4.66
N ILE A 319 -14.01 37.52 4.45
CA ILE A 319 -12.97 36.85 3.66
C ILE A 319 -11.94 36.27 4.64
N GLY A 320 -11.71 34.96 4.57
CA GLY A 320 -10.71 34.28 5.39
C GLY A 320 -11.24 33.49 6.59
N PRO A 321 -10.37 32.97 7.47
CA PRO A 321 -10.79 32.27 8.67
C PRO A 321 -11.43 33.25 9.64
N VAL A 322 -12.64 32.93 10.09
CA VAL A 322 -13.26 33.64 11.22
C VAL A 322 -12.36 33.41 12.44
N ARG A 323 -11.99 34.47 13.17
CA ARG A 323 -11.42 34.34 14.51
C ARG A 323 -12.45 33.60 15.37
N GLU A 324 -12.03 32.50 16.00
CA GLU A 324 -12.94 31.76 16.90
C GLU A 324 -13.40 32.67 18.03
N PRO A 325 -14.72 32.84 18.24
CA PRO A 325 -15.18 33.51 19.43
C PRO A 325 -14.75 32.66 20.64
N SER A 326 -14.41 33.35 21.73
CA SER A 326 -14.20 32.71 23.03
C SER A 326 -15.46 31.91 23.39
N PHE A 327 -15.28 30.65 23.79
CA PHE A 327 -16.37 29.74 24.11
C PHE A 327 -17.30 30.33 25.16
N THR A 328 -18.55 30.55 24.80
CA THR A 328 -19.65 30.79 25.69
C THR A 328 -20.73 29.74 25.39
N PRO A 329 -21.24 29.00 26.39
CA PRO A 329 -22.30 28.03 26.14
C PRO A 329 -23.48 28.72 25.44
N PRO A 330 -24.02 28.16 24.34
CA PRO A 330 -25.12 28.77 23.64
C PRO A 330 -26.39 28.77 24.53
N ALA A 331 -27.13 29.86 24.51
CA ALA A 331 -28.43 29.89 25.12
C ALA A 331 -29.36 28.82 24.50
N GLU A 332 -30.32 28.32 25.25
CA GLU A 332 -31.23 27.22 24.85
C GLU A 332 -31.91 27.44 23.48
N LYS A 333 -32.15 28.69 23.10
CA LYS A 333 -32.66 29.09 21.77
C LYS A 333 -31.69 28.84 20.60
N GLN A 334 -30.44 28.53 20.85
CA GLN A 334 -29.39 28.32 19.82
C GLN A 334 -29.04 26.83 19.58
N LEU A 335 -29.71 25.92 20.31
CA LEU A 335 -29.52 24.50 20.17
C LEU A 335 -30.08 23.98 18.84
N THR A 336 -29.27 23.25 18.09
CA THR A 336 -29.75 22.54 16.90
C THR A 336 -30.57 21.32 17.29
N HIS A 337 -31.31 20.76 16.35
CA HIS A 337 -32.01 19.50 16.56
C HIS A 337 -31.09 18.40 17.09
N ARG A 338 -29.86 18.28 16.53
CA ARG A 338 -28.87 17.30 16.99
C ARG A 338 -28.38 17.55 18.41
N ASP A 339 -28.22 18.79 18.80
CA ASP A 339 -27.85 19.13 20.17
C ASP A 339 -28.93 18.69 21.15
N ARG A 340 -30.20 18.91 20.81
CA ARG A 340 -31.36 18.49 21.63
C ARG A 340 -31.46 16.98 21.75
N VAL A 341 -31.31 16.25 20.64
CA VAL A 341 -31.28 14.77 20.65
C VAL A 341 -30.16 14.24 21.53
N LEU A 342 -28.95 14.85 21.46
CA LEU A 342 -27.84 14.44 22.34
C LEU A 342 -28.15 14.72 23.81
N LEU A 343 -28.66 15.91 24.15
CA LEU A 343 -28.97 16.27 25.53
C LEU A 343 -30.08 15.39 26.09
N GLU A 344 -31.14 15.15 25.34
CA GLU A 344 -32.22 14.24 25.71
C GLU A 344 -31.70 12.81 25.93
N TRP A 345 -30.77 12.33 25.11
CA TRP A 345 -30.12 11.04 25.28
C TRP A 345 -29.22 11.01 26.54
N LEU A 346 -28.44 12.07 26.80
CA LEU A 346 -27.59 12.21 27.99
C LEU A 346 -28.36 12.35 29.28
N ASP A 347 -29.57 12.95 29.25
CA ASP A 347 -30.43 13.11 30.43
C ASP A 347 -31.02 11.79 30.91
N SER A 348 -31.13 10.76 30.05
CA SER A 348 -31.60 9.44 30.47
C SER A 348 -30.52 8.70 31.27
N PRO A 349 -30.77 8.29 32.52
CA PRO A 349 -29.81 7.60 33.35
C PRO A 349 -29.49 6.19 32.85
N ASP A 350 -30.35 5.58 32.04
CA ASP A 350 -30.19 4.26 31.50
C ASP A 350 -29.23 4.23 30.28
N ASN A 351 -28.97 5.40 29.72
CA ASN A 351 -28.05 5.51 28.58
C ASN A 351 -26.62 5.62 29.08
N LEU A 352 -25.84 4.57 28.80
CA LEU A 352 -24.42 4.50 29.17
C LEU A 352 -23.53 5.01 28.02
N ILE A 353 -22.57 5.86 28.35
CA ILE A 353 -21.60 6.41 27.42
C ILE A 353 -20.56 5.34 27.13
N PRO A 354 -20.40 4.90 25.87
CA PRO A 354 -19.32 3.98 25.48
C PRO A 354 -17.96 4.69 25.63
N VAL A 355 -17.06 4.09 26.39
CA VAL A 355 -15.70 4.58 26.58
C VAL A 355 -14.69 3.53 26.11
N HIS A 356 -13.51 3.99 25.71
CA HIS A 356 -12.40 3.06 25.48
C HIS A 356 -11.97 2.45 26.81
N PRO A 357 -11.51 1.18 26.82
CA PRO A 357 -11.00 0.55 28.03
C PRO A 357 -9.94 1.43 28.71
N ALA A 358 -9.95 1.43 30.02
CA ALA A 358 -8.92 2.12 30.79
C ALA A 358 -7.59 1.40 30.56
N ASP A 359 -6.63 2.10 29.94
CA ASP A 359 -5.25 1.66 29.78
C ASP A 359 -4.37 2.89 30.02
N ASP A 360 -3.62 2.87 31.11
CA ASP A 360 -2.78 4.00 31.55
C ASP A 360 -1.65 4.35 30.57
N GLN A 361 -1.42 3.50 29.54
CA GLN A 361 -0.35 3.69 28.55
C GLN A 361 -0.82 4.44 27.30
N VAL A 362 -2.12 4.66 27.12
CA VAL A 362 -2.67 5.31 25.92
C VAL A 362 -3.38 6.62 26.27
N ALA A 363 -3.03 7.68 25.60
CA ALA A 363 -3.55 9.03 25.82
C ALA A 363 -5.09 9.17 25.69
N TRP A 364 -5.77 8.18 25.08
CA TRP A 364 -7.22 8.17 24.87
C TRP A 364 -7.93 7.07 25.70
N ALA A 365 -7.23 6.38 26.57
CA ALA A 365 -7.80 5.42 27.50
C ALA A 365 -8.85 6.08 28.41
N GLY A 366 -10.00 5.45 28.53
CA GLY A 366 -11.15 6.02 29.26
C GLY A 366 -11.86 7.18 28.56
N GLU A 367 -11.39 7.63 27.36
CA GLU A 367 -12.13 8.60 26.57
C GLU A 367 -13.40 7.99 25.95
N PRO A 368 -14.47 8.82 25.74
CA PRO A 368 -15.67 8.36 25.04
C PRO A 368 -15.33 7.82 23.64
N ASN A 369 -15.88 6.65 23.32
CA ASN A 369 -15.84 6.12 21.96
C ASN A 369 -16.82 6.88 21.07
N TRP A 370 -16.32 7.96 20.46
CA TRP A 370 -17.10 8.92 19.70
C TRP A 370 -17.87 8.30 18.52
N THR A 371 -17.34 7.25 17.94
CA THR A 371 -17.96 6.54 16.81
C THR A 371 -19.17 5.75 17.27
N GLU A 372 -19.00 4.98 18.35
CA GLU A 372 -20.09 4.19 18.93
C GLU A 372 -21.15 5.06 19.56
N LEU A 373 -20.74 6.13 20.27
CA LEU A 373 -21.67 7.10 20.81
C LEU A 373 -22.52 7.76 19.71
N ALA A 374 -21.91 8.14 18.58
CA ALA A 374 -22.64 8.69 17.45
C ALA A 374 -23.68 7.69 16.89
N ARG A 375 -23.34 6.41 16.87
CA ARG A 375 -24.25 5.34 16.45
C ARG A 375 -25.44 5.21 17.43
N LEU A 376 -25.16 5.18 18.71
CA LEU A 376 -26.20 5.03 19.75
C LEU A 376 -27.16 6.23 19.77
N VAL A 377 -26.63 7.45 19.73
CA VAL A 377 -27.43 8.67 19.83
C VAL A 377 -28.19 8.96 18.53
N TYR A 378 -27.61 8.73 17.38
CA TYR A 378 -28.14 9.19 16.09
C TYR A 378 -28.50 8.04 15.13
N GLY A 379 -28.32 6.78 15.51
CA GLY A 379 -28.59 5.61 14.67
C GLY A 379 -27.69 5.47 13.45
N ARG A 380 -26.66 6.32 13.30
CA ARG A 380 -25.74 6.38 12.15
C ARG A 380 -24.35 6.79 12.59
N HIS A 381 -23.32 6.40 11.81
CA HIS A 381 -22.01 7.04 11.87
C HIS A 381 -22.10 8.47 11.32
N ILE A 382 -22.54 9.39 12.14
CA ILE A 382 -22.54 10.82 11.82
C ILE A 382 -21.34 11.41 12.51
N ASN A 383 -20.46 12.08 11.75
CA ASN A 383 -19.25 12.71 12.28
C ASN A 383 -19.56 13.99 13.07
N VAL A 384 -20.49 13.88 14.06
CA VAL A 384 -20.96 14.98 14.90
C VAL A 384 -19.96 15.41 15.96
N PHE A 385 -19.03 14.53 16.26
CA PHE A 385 -17.97 14.71 17.26
C PHE A 385 -16.60 14.97 16.64
N ALA A 386 -16.47 15.13 15.33
CA ALA A 386 -15.17 15.29 14.67
C ALA A 386 -14.50 16.63 14.99
N LEU A 387 -13.26 16.58 15.45
CA LEU A 387 -12.47 17.75 15.86
C LEU A 387 -12.20 18.78 14.75
N GLY A 388 -12.26 18.40 13.48
CA GLY A 388 -12.06 19.30 12.34
C GLY A 388 -13.28 20.16 11.98
N SER A 389 -14.43 19.95 12.60
CA SER A 389 -15.69 20.66 12.36
C SER A 389 -16.09 21.50 13.57
N LYS A 390 -15.33 22.53 13.88
CA LYS A 390 -15.57 23.65 14.80
C LYS A 390 -16.54 23.55 15.98
N ASP A 391 -16.41 24.47 16.91
CA ASP A 391 -17.10 24.86 18.14
C ASP A 391 -18.24 23.98 18.68
N LYS A 392 -19.21 23.55 17.85
CA LYS A 392 -20.30 22.68 18.29
C LYS A 392 -19.95 21.23 18.54
N ALA A 393 -19.00 20.67 17.76
CA ALA A 393 -18.48 19.34 18.06
C ALA A 393 -17.70 19.33 19.37
N LYS A 394 -16.96 20.40 19.64
CA LYS A 394 -16.25 20.60 20.92
C LYS A 394 -17.22 20.71 22.08
N LEU A 395 -18.32 21.47 21.90
CA LEU A 395 -19.37 21.61 22.89
C LEU A 395 -20.04 20.26 23.19
N ARG A 396 -20.43 19.50 22.16
CA ARG A 396 -21.02 18.17 22.33
C ARG A 396 -20.09 17.22 23.04
N ARG A 397 -18.79 17.22 22.68
CA ARG A 397 -17.77 16.46 23.41
C ARG A 397 -17.67 16.84 24.85
N GLN A 398 -17.76 18.15 25.18
CA GLN A 398 -17.69 18.62 26.54
C GLN A 398 -18.88 18.08 27.35
N TRP A 399 -20.13 18.16 26.84
CA TRP A 399 -21.29 17.59 27.51
C TRP A 399 -21.17 16.10 27.79
N VAL A 400 -20.73 15.37 26.79
CA VAL A 400 -20.50 13.93 26.94
C VAL A 400 -19.41 13.66 28.00
N CYS A 401 -18.29 14.36 27.94
CA CYS A 401 -17.21 14.20 28.93
C CYS A 401 -17.64 14.60 30.35
N GLU A 402 -18.53 15.56 30.51
CA GLU A 402 -19.10 15.90 31.81
C GLU A 402 -19.90 14.73 32.39
N VAL A 403 -20.80 14.13 31.61
CA VAL A 403 -21.57 12.96 32.02
C VAL A 403 -20.70 11.73 32.23
N ALA A 404 -19.70 11.54 31.37
CA ALA A 404 -18.74 10.41 31.46
C ALA A 404 -17.78 10.46 32.66
N ARG A 405 -17.78 11.56 33.44
CA ARG A 405 -17.06 11.62 34.72
C ARG A 405 -17.67 10.71 35.78
N ASP A 406 -18.96 10.40 35.66
CA ASP A 406 -19.61 9.42 36.49
C ASP A 406 -19.35 8.00 35.95
N PRO A 407 -18.62 7.16 36.68
CA PRO A 407 -18.31 5.78 36.24
C PRO A 407 -19.57 4.94 36.02
N ASN A 408 -20.68 5.23 36.72
CA ASN A 408 -21.95 4.53 36.55
C ASN A 408 -22.67 4.91 35.25
N ARG A 409 -22.22 5.95 34.57
CA ARG A 409 -22.74 6.43 33.28
C ARG A 409 -21.89 6.00 32.10
N THR A 410 -20.89 5.12 32.29
CA THR A 410 -19.98 4.66 31.26
C THR A 410 -19.98 3.16 31.14
N ILE A 411 -19.73 2.67 29.93
CA ILE A 411 -19.53 1.24 29.64
C ILE A 411 -18.31 1.06 28.73
N ALA A 412 -17.40 0.17 29.12
CA ALA A 412 -16.25 -0.16 28.29
C ALA A 412 -16.70 -0.83 26.98
N THR A 413 -16.14 -0.39 25.87
CA THR A 413 -16.46 -0.91 24.55
C THR A 413 -15.49 -2.02 24.13
N ASP A 414 -15.69 -2.56 22.99
CA ASP A 414 -15.20 -3.81 22.37
C ASP A 414 -13.72 -4.19 22.53
N HIS A 415 -12.92 -3.52 23.30
CA HIS A 415 -11.47 -3.76 23.47
C HIS A 415 -10.72 -3.88 22.13
N GLY A 416 -11.17 -3.16 21.12
CA GLY A 416 -10.64 -3.23 19.77
C GLY A 416 -11.13 -4.42 18.94
N LEU A 417 -11.94 -5.30 19.50
CA LEU A 417 -12.51 -6.48 18.81
C LEU A 417 -13.75 -6.08 18.01
N ASN A 418 -13.55 -5.39 16.91
CA ASN A 418 -14.62 -4.84 16.07
C ASN A 418 -14.41 -5.09 14.57
N PRO A 419 -15.46 -4.99 13.75
CA PRO A 419 -15.40 -5.28 12.31
C PRO A 419 -14.35 -4.49 11.54
N ARG A 420 -14.05 -3.24 11.94
CA ARG A 420 -13.05 -2.43 11.27
C ARG A 420 -11.63 -2.96 11.50
N MET A 421 -11.30 -3.30 12.74
CA MET A 421 -10.00 -3.88 13.08
C MET A 421 -9.83 -5.27 12.48
N LEU A 422 -10.89 -6.09 12.47
CA LEU A 422 -10.87 -7.39 11.80
C LEU A 422 -10.64 -7.25 10.29
N ARG A 423 -11.24 -6.26 9.62
CA ARG A 423 -10.95 -5.97 8.20
C ARG A 423 -9.49 -5.54 8.01
N ALA A 424 -8.95 -4.68 8.89
CA ALA A 424 -7.56 -4.26 8.84
C ALA A 424 -6.60 -5.45 9.02
N ALA A 425 -6.91 -6.36 9.95
CA ALA A 425 -6.18 -7.62 10.14
C ALA A 425 -6.18 -8.49 8.89
N CYS A 426 -7.35 -8.69 8.26
CA CYS A 426 -7.46 -9.43 6.99
C CYS A 426 -6.61 -8.78 5.89
N TYR A 427 -6.64 -7.44 5.79
CA TYR A 427 -5.84 -6.71 4.81
C TYR A 427 -4.33 -6.89 5.04
N VAL A 428 -3.86 -6.70 6.28
CA VAL A 428 -2.46 -6.88 6.68
C VAL A 428 -1.99 -8.28 6.32
N PHE A 429 -2.76 -9.29 6.66
CA PHE A 429 -2.41 -10.69 6.44
C PHE A 429 -2.35 -11.04 4.94
N VAL A 430 -3.34 -10.58 4.16
CA VAL A 430 -3.34 -10.75 2.70
C VAL A 430 -2.17 -10.00 2.07
N ALA A 431 -1.93 -8.73 2.42
CA ALA A 431 -0.83 -7.93 1.88
C ALA A 431 0.54 -8.57 2.17
N ALA A 432 0.73 -9.05 3.40
CA ALA A 432 1.96 -9.68 3.84
C ALA A 432 2.27 -10.96 3.06
N LEU A 433 1.30 -11.87 2.93
CA LEU A 433 1.57 -13.22 2.43
C LEU A 433 1.35 -13.41 0.93
N THR A 434 0.76 -12.43 0.24
CA THR A 434 0.57 -12.48 -1.22
C THR A 434 1.54 -11.63 -1.99
N ALA A 435 2.20 -10.68 -1.34
CA ALA A 435 3.00 -9.63 -1.96
C ALA A 435 2.25 -8.83 -3.05
N MET A 436 0.91 -8.80 -3.02
CA MET A 436 0.09 -8.01 -3.92
C MET A 436 0.31 -6.51 -3.68
N ARG A 437 0.11 -5.70 -4.71
CA ARG A 437 0.05 -4.24 -4.53
C ARG A 437 -1.25 -3.85 -3.87
N ASP A 438 -1.23 -2.76 -3.11
CA ASP A 438 -2.44 -2.18 -2.52
C ASP A 438 -3.59 -2.05 -3.53
N SER A 439 -3.32 -1.52 -4.73
CA SER A 439 -4.31 -1.41 -5.79
C SER A 439 -4.85 -2.76 -6.29
N GLU A 440 -4.06 -3.83 -6.21
CA GLU A 440 -4.46 -5.19 -6.59
C GLU A 440 -5.33 -5.83 -5.50
N ILE A 441 -5.03 -5.55 -4.21
CA ILE A 441 -5.86 -6.01 -3.08
C ILE A 441 -7.23 -5.34 -3.09
N HIS A 442 -7.29 -4.04 -3.37
CA HIS A 442 -8.56 -3.32 -3.50
C HIS A 442 -9.45 -3.80 -4.67
N GLU A 443 -8.88 -4.44 -5.68
CA GLU A 443 -9.63 -5.04 -6.81
C GLU A 443 -10.09 -6.49 -6.55
N ILE A 444 -9.88 -7.03 -5.35
CA ILE A 444 -10.37 -8.36 -4.99
C ILE A 444 -11.90 -8.30 -4.91
N GLU A 445 -12.55 -9.14 -5.70
CA GLU A 445 -14.01 -9.27 -5.77
C GLU A 445 -14.48 -10.46 -4.92
N ARG A 446 -15.75 -10.49 -4.53
CA ARG A 446 -16.37 -11.65 -3.86
C ARG A 446 -16.23 -12.89 -4.73
N GLY A 447 -15.94 -14.03 -4.14
CA GLY A 447 -15.70 -15.28 -4.85
C GLY A 447 -14.37 -15.29 -5.62
N ALA A 448 -13.38 -14.50 -5.18
CA ALA A 448 -12.07 -14.42 -5.83
C ALA A 448 -11.18 -15.65 -5.61
N LEU A 449 -11.53 -16.55 -4.68
CA LEU A 449 -10.80 -17.80 -4.46
C LEU A 449 -10.92 -18.71 -5.67
N ALA A 450 -9.80 -19.24 -6.16
CA ALA A 450 -9.72 -20.01 -7.40
C ALA A 450 -8.62 -21.09 -7.31
N GLN A 451 -8.58 -21.96 -8.31
CA GLN A 451 -7.46 -22.85 -8.57
C GLN A 451 -6.71 -22.33 -9.80
N TYR A 452 -5.40 -22.26 -9.71
CA TYR A 452 -4.55 -21.83 -10.81
C TYR A 452 -3.34 -22.75 -10.92
N TYR A 453 -3.23 -23.47 -12.05
CA TYR A 453 -2.26 -24.55 -12.24
C TYR A 453 -2.26 -25.59 -11.10
N GLY A 454 -3.45 -25.97 -10.65
CA GLY A 454 -3.61 -26.98 -9.61
C GLY A 454 -3.29 -26.54 -8.17
N ALA A 455 -2.98 -25.25 -7.96
CA ALA A 455 -2.71 -24.69 -6.65
C ALA A 455 -3.75 -23.62 -6.25
N PRO A 456 -4.05 -23.46 -4.96
CA PRO A 456 -4.94 -22.40 -4.48
C PRO A 456 -4.42 -21.01 -4.89
N ALA A 457 -5.32 -20.19 -5.40
CA ALA A 457 -4.98 -18.86 -5.88
C ALA A 457 -6.09 -17.84 -5.59
N LEU A 458 -5.71 -16.58 -5.54
CA LEU A 458 -6.60 -15.44 -5.42
C LEU A 458 -6.64 -14.69 -6.75
N ALA A 459 -7.84 -14.53 -7.30
CA ALA A 459 -8.05 -13.77 -8.53
C ALA A 459 -8.21 -12.28 -8.23
N SER A 460 -7.51 -11.43 -8.96
CA SER A 460 -7.66 -9.99 -8.87
C SER A 460 -7.27 -9.34 -10.20
N ARG A 461 -7.19 -8.01 -10.25
CA ARG A 461 -6.83 -7.27 -11.46
C ARG A 461 -5.46 -6.61 -11.31
N LYS A 462 -4.61 -6.78 -12.33
CA LYS A 462 -3.36 -6.05 -12.42
C LYS A 462 -3.66 -4.59 -12.77
N VAL A 463 -3.24 -3.65 -11.96
CA VAL A 463 -3.54 -2.22 -12.13
C VAL A 463 -2.36 -1.43 -12.70
N LYS A 464 -1.12 -1.72 -12.27
CA LYS A 464 0.05 -0.96 -12.69
C LYS A 464 0.66 -1.53 -13.96
N GLY A 465 0.85 -0.67 -14.97
CA GLY A 465 1.56 -0.98 -16.22
C GLY A 465 0.72 -1.70 -17.27
N ASP A 466 -0.60 -1.77 -17.07
CA ASP A 466 -1.55 -2.29 -18.03
C ASP A 466 -2.94 -1.69 -17.77
N ASP A 467 -3.32 -0.72 -18.58
CA ASP A 467 -4.59 0.00 -18.41
C ASP A 467 -5.81 -0.88 -18.74
N SER A 468 -5.64 -2.01 -19.46
CA SER A 468 -6.69 -3.00 -19.68
C SER A 468 -7.07 -3.75 -18.40
N ARG A 469 -6.20 -3.71 -17.39
CA ARG A 469 -6.36 -4.37 -16.09
C ARG A 469 -6.77 -5.83 -16.21
N PRO A 470 -5.92 -6.65 -16.83
CA PRO A 470 -6.22 -8.05 -17.04
C PRO A 470 -6.39 -8.75 -15.69
N ARG A 471 -7.25 -9.77 -15.67
CA ARG A 471 -7.37 -10.65 -14.52
C ARG A 471 -6.04 -11.38 -14.30
N GLY A 472 -5.53 -11.35 -13.08
CA GLY A 472 -4.34 -12.05 -12.63
C GLY A 472 -4.67 -13.00 -11.49
N TYR A 473 -3.80 -13.98 -11.26
CA TYR A 473 -3.94 -14.96 -10.18
C TYR A 473 -2.68 -14.93 -9.32
N TRP A 474 -2.83 -14.84 -8.02
CA TRP A 474 -1.77 -14.89 -7.02
C TRP A 474 -1.92 -16.17 -6.23
N TRP A 475 -0.89 -17.00 -6.20
CA TRP A 475 -0.90 -18.21 -5.38
C TRP A 475 -0.98 -17.84 -3.90
N ILE A 476 -1.76 -18.62 -3.15
CA ILE A 476 -2.04 -18.39 -1.74
C ILE A 476 -1.94 -19.68 -0.95
N ILE A 477 -1.73 -19.52 0.36
CA ILE A 477 -1.84 -20.61 1.33
C ILE A 477 -3.23 -20.61 1.98
N ALA A 478 -3.61 -21.71 2.60
CA ALA A 478 -4.93 -21.87 3.24
C ALA A 478 -5.29 -20.75 4.23
N PRO A 479 -4.37 -20.24 5.10
CA PRO A 479 -4.69 -19.12 5.99
C PRO A 479 -5.08 -17.83 5.26
N VAL A 480 -4.51 -17.56 4.08
CA VAL A 480 -4.91 -16.39 3.26
C VAL A 480 -6.33 -16.57 2.71
N ALA A 481 -6.69 -17.80 2.31
CA ALA A 481 -8.06 -18.09 1.89
C ALA A 481 -9.06 -17.87 3.04
N GLN A 482 -8.71 -18.24 4.27
CA GLN A 482 -9.51 -17.97 5.47
C GLN A 482 -9.65 -16.44 5.70
N ALA A 483 -8.58 -15.68 5.60
CA ALA A 483 -8.62 -14.21 5.72
C ALA A 483 -9.56 -13.57 4.70
N ILE A 484 -9.55 -14.05 3.45
CA ILE A 484 -10.47 -13.57 2.40
C ILE A 484 -11.92 -13.94 2.73
N ALA A 485 -12.18 -15.16 3.17
CA ALA A 485 -13.53 -15.61 3.55
C ALA A 485 -14.12 -14.79 4.71
N VAL A 486 -13.28 -14.42 5.70
CA VAL A 486 -13.68 -13.51 6.80
C VAL A 486 -13.95 -12.11 6.27
N ALA A 487 -13.07 -11.58 5.42
CA ALA A 487 -13.24 -10.25 4.84
C ALA A 487 -14.50 -10.13 3.94
N GLU A 488 -14.84 -11.20 3.21
CA GLU A 488 -16.09 -11.27 2.42
C GLU A 488 -17.34 -11.17 3.30
N GLN A 489 -17.31 -11.73 4.50
CA GLN A 489 -18.42 -11.61 5.45
C GLN A 489 -18.55 -10.20 6.03
N LEU A 490 -17.44 -9.45 6.13
CA LEU A 490 -17.43 -8.11 6.72
C LEU A 490 -17.96 -7.03 5.78
N THR A 491 -17.71 -7.16 4.48
CA THR A 491 -18.01 -6.09 3.52
C THR A 491 -19.50 -5.94 3.24
N TRP A 492 -19.95 -4.68 3.14
CA TRP A 492 -21.28 -4.30 2.67
C TRP A 492 -21.34 -4.01 1.18
N HIS A 493 -20.21 -4.04 0.49
CA HIS A 493 -20.16 -3.81 -0.94
C HIS A 493 -20.58 -5.06 -1.70
N ASP A 494 -21.37 -4.88 -2.79
CA ASP A 494 -21.95 -6.00 -3.55
C ASP A 494 -20.88 -6.88 -4.22
N THR A 495 -19.77 -6.28 -4.65
CA THR A 495 -18.77 -6.97 -5.46
C THR A 495 -17.38 -7.01 -4.84
N ARG A 496 -16.95 -6.01 -4.07
CA ARG A 496 -15.57 -5.89 -3.56
C ARG A 496 -15.44 -6.32 -2.11
N VAL A 497 -14.28 -6.87 -1.76
CA VAL A 497 -14.01 -7.41 -0.42
C VAL A 497 -13.50 -6.33 0.53
N PHE A 498 -12.48 -5.56 0.15
CA PHE A 498 -11.89 -4.53 1.01
C PHE A 498 -12.56 -3.16 0.80
N THR A 499 -13.68 -2.96 1.48
CA THR A 499 -14.49 -1.72 1.41
C THR A 499 -15.07 -1.39 2.79
N ALA A 500 -16.16 -0.61 2.83
CA ALA A 500 -16.84 -0.26 4.07
C ALA A 500 -17.40 -1.50 4.80
N VAL A 501 -17.26 -1.49 6.12
CA VAL A 501 -17.84 -2.51 7.03
C VAL A 501 -19.09 -2.02 7.74
N THR A 502 -19.66 -0.89 7.30
CA THR A 502 -20.92 -0.32 7.79
C THR A 502 -21.83 0.04 6.64
N ALA A 503 -23.10 -0.30 6.74
CA ALA A 503 -24.12 -0.11 5.69
C ALA A 503 -24.21 1.34 5.17
N GLY A 504 -24.10 2.33 6.07
CA GLY A 504 -24.25 3.75 5.70
C GLY A 504 -23.13 4.29 4.81
N LEU A 505 -21.95 3.68 4.80
CA LEU A 505 -20.82 4.07 3.97
C LEU A 505 -20.80 3.31 2.62
N ALA A 506 -21.44 2.14 2.55
CA ALA A 506 -21.52 1.33 1.34
C ALA A 506 -22.38 1.97 0.23
N GLN A 507 -23.39 2.77 0.60
CA GLN A 507 -24.31 3.42 -0.36
C GLN A 507 -23.66 4.55 -1.16
N GLY A 508 -22.48 5.02 -0.77
CA GLY A 508 -21.75 6.12 -1.42
C GLY A 508 -20.70 5.70 -2.46
N GLY A 509 -20.62 4.43 -2.83
CA GLY A 509 -19.59 3.90 -3.75
C GLY A 509 -18.32 3.42 -3.00
N ASP A 510 -17.17 3.40 -3.66
CA ASP A 510 -15.90 2.77 -3.26
C ASP A 510 -15.24 3.29 -1.96
N GLY A 511 -15.99 3.97 -1.08
CA GLY A 511 -15.47 4.59 0.13
C GLY A 511 -15.39 3.66 1.35
N GLY A 512 -14.73 4.14 2.40
CA GLY A 512 -14.76 3.53 3.74
C GLY A 512 -13.59 2.61 4.07
N PHE A 513 -12.59 2.47 3.19
CA PHE A 513 -11.35 1.79 3.49
C PHE A 513 -10.14 2.61 3.03
N ASP A 514 -9.26 2.93 3.95
CA ASP A 514 -7.94 3.53 3.73
C ASP A 514 -6.91 2.62 4.40
N ALA A 515 -6.20 1.85 3.59
CA ALA A 515 -5.29 0.82 4.08
C ALA A 515 -4.19 1.39 5.00
N ALA A 516 -3.63 2.55 4.66
CA ALA A 516 -2.56 3.13 5.47
C ALA A 516 -3.05 3.54 6.86
N ARG A 517 -4.20 4.22 6.91
CA ARG A 517 -4.83 4.63 8.17
C ARG A 517 -5.33 3.44 8.99
N ASP A 518 -5.95 2.47 8.33
CA ASP A 518 -6.50 1.30 9.04
C ASP A 518 -5.38 0.41 9.61
N ILE A 519 -4.18 0.37 8.99
CA ILE A 519 -2.99 -0.28 9.55
C ILE A 519 -2.50 0.46 10.80
N ASP A 520 -2.37 1.80 10.74
CA ASP A 520 -1.94 2.60 11.90
C ASP A 520 -2.94 2.43 13.07
N ASP A 521 -4.24 2.53 12.79
CA ASP A 521 -5.29 2.33 13.79
C ASP A 521 -5.30 0.90 14.35
N PHE A 522 -4.99 -0.12 13.53
CA PHE A 522 -4.89 -1.51 13.96
C PHE A 522 -3.73 -1.71 14.93
N ILE A 523 -2.53 -1.23 14.58
CA ILE A 523 -1.35 -1.34 15.45
C ILE A 523 -1.62 -0.63 16.79
N ALA A 524 -2.13 0.60 16.75
CA ALA A 524 -2.48 1.34 17.96
C ALA A 524 -3.52 0.61 18.82
N THR A 525 -4.55 0.03 18.18
CA THR A 525 -5.61 -0.70 18.88
C THR A 525 -5.09 -2.00 19.52
N VAL A 526 -4.25 -2.76 18.82
CA VAL A 526 -3.62 -3.97 19.36
C VAL A 526 -2.79 -3.62 20.60
N ASN A 527 -1.93 -2.60 20.48
CA ASN A 527 -1.05 -2.19 21.58
C ASN A 527 -1.82 -1.68 22.80
N ALA A 528 -2.93 -0.97 22.58
CA ALA A 528 -3.77 -0.44 23.64
C ALA A 528 -4.58 -1.51 24.40
N ASN A 529 -4.83 -2.65 23.80
CA ASN A 529 -5.69 -3.69 24.37
C ASN A 529 -4.95 -5.00 24.69
N ARG A 530 -3.62 -4.96 24.81
CA ARG A 530 -2.76 -6.14 25.00
C ARG A 530 -3.13 -6.94 26.26
N GLU A 531 -3.40 -6.27 27.36
CA GLU A 531 -3.76 -6.91 28.62
C GLU A 531 -5.06 -7.71 28.50
N HIS A 532 -6.01 -7.23 27.69
CA HIS A 532 -7.26 -7.90 27.46
C HIS A 532 -7.16 -9.00 26.40
N THR A 533 -6.42 -8.76 25.33
CA THR A 533 -6.32 -9.68 24.19
C THR A 533 -5.20 -10.71 24.34
N GLY A 534 -4.23 -10.48 25.21
CA GLY A 534 -3.02 -11.30 25.36
C GLY A 534 -2.05 -11.22 24.18
N LEU A 535 -2.23 -10.24 23.27
CA LEU A 535 -1.35 -10.08 22.12
C LEU A 535 -0.03 -9.41 22.49
N GLU A 536 1.01 -9.70 21.70
CA GLU A 536 2.31 -9.09 21.84
C GLU A 536 2.28 -7.61 21.45
N GLU A 537 3.20 -6.84 22.01
CA GLU A 537 3.44 -5.46 21.58
C GLU A 537 3.98 -5.43 20.15
N ILE A 538 3.40 -4.57 19.34
CA ILE A 538 3.93 -4.23 18.02
C ILE A 538 4.76 -2.96 18.19
N PRO A 539 6.12 -3.03 18.05
CA PRO A 539 6.98 -1.86 18.21
C PRO A 539 6.58 -0.71 17.29
N GLU A 540 6.77 0.52 17.76
CA GLU A 540 6.49 1.72 16.97
C GLU A 540 7.35 1.76 15.70
N ALA A 541 6.70 1.77 14.56
CA ALA A 541 7.34 1.91 13.25
C ALA A 541 6.33 2.41 12.21
N LEU A 542 6.85 3.09 11.19
CA LEU A 542 6.05 3.42 10.02
C LEU A 542 5.76 2.14 9.22
N VAL A 543 4.50 1.75 9.11
CA VAL A 543 4.05 0.64 8.27
C VAL A 543 3.12 1.16 7.18
N ARG A 544 3.41 0.85 5.93
CA ARG A 544 2.63 1.29 4.76
C ARG A 544 2.37 0.13 3.81
N PRO A 545 1.29 0.15 3.05
CA PRO A 545 0.88 -0.96 2.18
C PRO A 545 1.98 -1.51 1.27
N HIS A 546 2.81 -0.64 0.69
CA HIS A 546 3.86 -1.08 -0.24
C HIS A 546 5.04 -1.79 0.45
N MET A 547 5.25 -1.54 1.73
CA MET A 547 6.30 -2.17 2.52
C MET A 547 6.08 -3.66 2.70
N PHE A 548 4.82 -4.14 2.79
CA PHE A 548 4.50 -5.57 2.85
C PHE A 548 5.05 -6.33 1.64
N ARG A 549 4.82 -5.77 0.45
CA ARG A 549 5.32 -6.36 -0.78
C ARG A 549 6.84 -6.42 -0.81
N HIS A 550 7.53 -5.37 -0.35
CA HIS A 550 8.98 -5.34 -0.27
C HIS A 550 9.49 -6.39 0.72
N THR A 551 8.96 -6.39 1.94
CA THR A 551 9.36 -7.32 3.00
C THR A 551 9.15 -8.78 2.58
N MET A 552 7.98 -9.12 2.04
CA MET A 552 7.73 -10.49 1.56
C MET A 552 8.65 -10.87 0.40
N SER A 553 9.04 -9.91 -0.43
CA SER A 553 9.99 -10.15 -1.51
C SER A 553 11.39 -10.49 -0.99
N ILE A 554 11.83 -9.82 0.08
CA ILE A 554 13.09 -10.14 0.75
C ILE A 554 13.04 -11.55 1.33
N ILE A 555 11.95 -11.91 2.03
CA ILE A 555 11.77 -13.23 2.63
C ILE A 555 11.77 -14.32 1.55
N ALA A 556 10.96 -14.14 0.51
CA ALA A 556 10.84 -15.14 -0.56
C ALA A 556 12.13 -15.33 -1.37
N ALA A 557 12.93 -14.28 -1.55
CA ALA A 557 14.18 -14.37 -2.28
C ALA A 557 15.28 -15.20 -1.56
N GLN A 558 15.11 -15.49 -0.27
CA GLN A 558 16.04 -16.34 0.49
C GLN A 558 15.77 -17.85 0.26
N GLU A 559 14.61 -18.21 -0.26
CA GLU A 559 14.31 -19.59 -0.59
C GLU A 559 14.99 -20.00 -1.93
N PRO A 560 15.39 -21.27 -2.09
CA PRO A 560 15.88 -21.78 -3.36
C PRO A 560 14.87 -21.51 -4.49
N ASP A 561 15.35 -20.97 -5.62
CA ASP A 561 14.50 -20.54 -6.75
C ASP A 561 13.45 -19.45 -6.41
N GLY A 562 13.54 -18.88 -5.21
CA GLY A 562 12.62 -17.86 -4.71
C GLY A 562 12.51 -16.63 -5.61
N GLU A 563 13.60 -16.23 -6.27
CA GLU A 563 13.59 -15.11 -7.21
C GLU A 563 12.70 -15.36 -8.43
N ILE A 564 12.66 -16.59 -8.95
CA ILE A 564 11.80 -16.97 -10.08
C ILE A 564 10.35 -16.99 -9.63
N ALA A 565 10.07 -17.67 -8.50
CA ALA A 565 8.74 -17.72 -7.91
C ALA A 565 8.22 -16.30 -7.57
N LEU A 566 9.10 -15.47 -7.01
CA LEU A 566 8.80 -14.06 -6.72
C LEU A 566 8.48 -13.27 -7.99
N GLY A 567 9.26 -13.41 -9.05
CA GLY A 567 9.01 -12.75 -10.34
C GLY A 567 7.63 -13.09 -10.92
N LEU A 568 7.21 -14.35 -10.81
CA LEU A 568 5.90 -14.81 -11.22
C LEU A 568 4.78 -14.27 -10.31
N GLN A 569 4.96 -14.31 -8.99
CA GLN A 569 4.01 -13.81 -8.00
C GLN A 569 3.83 -12.29 -8.11
N LEU A 570 4.91 -11.55 -8.32
CA LEU A 570 4.90 -10.09 -8.49
C LEU A 570 4.36 -9.63 -9.85
N LYS A 571 4.06 -10.56 -10.76
CA LYS A 571 3.59 -10.26 -12.14
C LYS A 571 4.59 -9.39 -12.92
N HIS A 572 5.87 -9.59 -12.70
CA HIS A 572 6.90 -9.00 -13.55
C HIS A 572 6.86 -9.70 -14.92
N ALA A 573 7.12 -8.94 -16.00
CA ALA A 573 6.99 -9.48 -17.35
C ALA A 573 7.87 -10.74 -17.52
N ALA A 574 7.27 -11.86 -17.90
CA ALA A 574 7.88 -13.19 -17.92
C ALA A 574 9.18 -13.28 -18.77
N ARG A 575 9.33 -12.46 -19.83
CA ARG A 575 10.51 -12.40 -20.68
C ARG A 575 11.78 -11.89 -19.98
N ARG A 576 11.69 -11.36 -18.76
CA ARG A 576 12.79 -10.76 -18.00
C ARG A 576 12.84 -11.22 -16.54
N ALA A 577 12.09 -12.23 -16.15
CA ALA A 577 11.99 -12.65 -14.74
C ALA A 577 13.37 -13.02 -14.16
N MET A 578 14.21 -13.71 -14.92
CA MET A 578 15.55 -14.12 -14.49
C MET A 578 16.63 -13.03 -14.57
N ALA A 579 16.37 -11.91 -15.26
CA ALA A 579 17.33 -10.82 -15.45
C ALA A 579 16.77 -9.45 -15.07
N ASN A 580 15.65 -9.43 -14.34
CA ASN A 580 14.98 -8.17 -14.01
C ASN A 580 15.63 -7.52 -12.78
N ARG A 581 16.42 -6.45 -13.01
CA ARG A 581 17.01 -5.63 -11.94
C ARG A 581 16.00 -5.26 -10.84
N THR A 582 14.73 -5.04 -11.21
CA THR A 582 13.67 -4.72 -10.25
C THR A 582 13.40 -5.90 -9.30
N THR A 583 13.35 -7.15 -9.78
CA THR A 583 13.15 -8.33 -8.93
C THR A 583 14.36 -8.54 -8.03
N LEU A 584 15.56 -8.42 -8.55
CA LEU A 584 16.81 -8.53 -7.77
C LEU A 584 16.91 -7.47 -6.68
N ALA A 585 16.51 -6.22 -6.98
CA ALA A 585 16.48 -5.14 -5.99
C ALA A 585 15.49 -5.42 -4.84
N TYR A 586 14.33 -6.03 -5.14
CA TYR A 586 13.38 -6.43 -4.11
C TYR A 586 13.86 -7.54 -3.18
N GLY A 587 14.76 -8.41 -3.65
CA GLY A 587 15.26 -9.56 -2.87
C GLY A 587 16.46 -9.27 -1.98
N LYS A 588 17.03 -8.05 -1.99
CA LYS A 588 18.17 -7.71 -1.14
C LYS A 588 17.74 -7.46 0.30
N PRO A 589 18.19 -8.27 1.28
CA PRO A 589 17.87 -8.02 2.69
C PRO A 589 18.64 -6.80 3.20
N ASP A 590 18.02 -6.03 4.08
CA ASP A 590 18.74 -5.10 4.93
C ASP A 590 19.47 -5.84 6.08
N ALA A 591 20.29 -5.11 6.84
CA ALA A 591 21.10 -5.73 7.91
C ALA A 591 20.24 -6.41 8.99
N ARG A 592 19.03 -5.91 9.27
CA ARG A 592 18.12 -6.48 10.28
C ARG A 592 17.57 -7.81 9.80
N TRP A 593 17.10 -7.88 8.56
CA TRP A 593 16.61 -9.11 7.96
C TRP A 593 17.71 -10.14 7.75
N ALA A 594 18.93 -9.73 7.37
CA ALA A 594 20.08 -10.62 7.29
C ALA A 594 20.35 -11.29 8.65
N LYS A 595 20.36 -10.51 9.73
CA LYS A 595 20.51 -11.04 11.11
C LYS A 595 19.37 -11.97 11.52
N GLU A 596 18.13 -11.64 11.14
CA GLU A 596 16.96 -12.48 11.42
C GLU A 596 17.05 -13.81 10.67
N PHE A 597 17.43 -13.81 9.39
CA PHE A 597 17.62 -15.04 8.63
C PHE A 597 18.73 -15.91 9.22
N ASP A 598 19.86 -15.33 9.57
CA ASP A 598 20.93 -16.08 10.23
C ASP A 598 20.45 -16.72 11.53
N ASN A 599 19.67 -15.99 12.34
CA ASN A 599 19.09 -16.53 13.57
C ASN A 599 18.08 -17.66 13.29
N GLN A 600 17.17 -17.49 12.32
CA GLN A 600 16.20 -18.51 11.94
C GLN A 600 16.87 -19.76 11.35
N LEU A 601 17.90 -19.58 10.53
CA LEU A 601 18.70 -20.68 10.01
C LEU A 601 19.41 -21.46 11.11
N GLN A 602 19.98 -20.77 12.10
CA GLN A 602 20.60 -21.40 13.25
C GLN A 602 19.60 -22.20 14.09
N VAL A 603 18.40 -21.65 14.33
CA VAL A 603 17.32 -22.37 15.05
C VAL A 603 16.84 -23.59 14.25
N ALA A 604 16.66 -23.45 12.94
CA ALA A 604 16.27 -24.58 12.07
C ALA A 604 17.34 -25.66 12.04
N ALA A 605 18.62 -25.25 11.98
CA ALA A 605 19.78 -26.14 12.06
C ALA A 605 19.77 -26.91 13.39
N ALA A 606 19.60 -26.22 14.51
CA ALA A 606 19.57 -26.84 15.83
C ALA A 606 18.42 -27.84 16.00
N LYS A 607 17.21 -27.50 15.54
CA LYS A 607 16.07 -28.43 15.52
C LYS A 607 16.36 -29.70 14.69
N LYS A 608 17.00 -29.56 13.54
CA LYS A 608 17.42 -30.70 12.73
C LYS A 608 18.46 -31.55 13.47
N LEU A 609 19.37 -30.92 14.18
CA LEU A 609 20.39 -31.60 14.96
C LEU A 609 19.83 -32.39 16.13
N VAL A 610 18.70 -31.98 16.76
CA VAL A 610 18.04 -32.74 17.83
C VAL A 610 17.71 -34.15 17.35
N SER A 611 17.13 -34.30 16.18
CA SER A 611 16.80 -35.60 15.63
C SER A 611 18.04 -36.46 15.32
N LEU A 612 19.13 -35.83 14.90
CA LEU A 612 20.41 -36.50 14.65
C LEU A 612 21.12 -36.89 15.96
N LEU A 613 21.03 -36.06 17.01
CA LEU A 613 21.54 -36.37 18.33
C LEU A 613 20.82 -37.60 18.93
N GLN A 614 19.50 -37.64 18.81
CA GLN A 614 18.69 -38.80 19.25
C GLN A 614 19.08 -40.08 18.50
N ALA A 615 19.25 -40.00 17.17
CA ALA A 615 19.71 -41.14 16.39
C ALA A 615 21.13 -41.57 16.76
N ARG A 616 22.01 -40.61 17.06
CA ARG A 616 23.38 -40.91 17.53
C ARG A 616 23.39 -41.59 18.91
N ARG A 617 22.58 -41.15 19.85
CA ARG A 617 22.37 -41.81 21.15
C ARG A 617 21.88 -43.26 21.01
N ALA A 618 21.11 -43.52 19.95
CA ALA A 618 20.67 -44.87 19.60
C ALA A 618 21.76 -45.70 18.90
N GLY A 619 23.00 -45.22 18.81
CA GLY A 619 24.13 -45.93 18.18
C GLY A 619 24.18 -45.89 16.65
N LYS A 620 23.32 -45.10 16.00
CA LYS A 620 23.24 -45.06 14.54
C LYS A 620 24.37 -44.20 13.93
N VAL A 621 24.82 -44.57 12.74
CA VAL A 621 25.69 -43.76 11.91
C VAL A 621 24.83 -42.72 11.19
N ILE A 622 24.95 -41.49 11.59
CA ILE A 622 24.01 -40.38 11.16
C ILE A 622 24.57 -39.51 10.05
N ALA A 623 25.90 -39.56 9.83
CA ALA A 623 26.57 -38.74 8.84
C ALA A 623 27.78 -39.47 8.23
N VAL A 624 28.07 -39.16 6.96
CA VAL A 624 29.23 -39.63 6.20
C VAL A 624 29.88 -38.44 5.49
N GLY A 625 30.97 -38.68 4.80
CA GLY A 625 31.74 -37.63 4.10
C GLY A 625 32.93 -37.12 4.90
N PRO A 626 33.77 -36.23 4.31
CA PRO A 626 35.04 -35.81 4.90
C PRO A 626 34.93 -35.09 6.25
N GLY A 627 33.81 -34.40 6.52
CA GLY A 627 33.52 -33.71 7.77
C GLY A 627 32.80 -34.53 8.84
N ALA A 628 32.42 -35.77 8.55
CA ALA A 628 31.56 -36.58 9.41
C ALA A 628 32.16 -36.85 10.80
N ALA A 629 33.46 -37.13 10.88
CA ALA A 629 34.15 -37.40 12.15
C ALA A 629 34.02 -36.19 13.12
N ARG A 630 34.26 -34.97 12.61
CA ARG A 630 34.10 -33.73 13.40
C ARG A 630 32.65 -33.49 13.81
N PHE A 631 31.71 -33.79 12.94
CA PHE A 631 30.29 -33.64 13.19
C PHE A 631 29.82 -34.63 14.29
N HIS A 632 30.26 -35.89 14.25
CA HIS A 632 29.97 -36.88 15.31
C HIS A 632 30.59 -36.45 16.64
N ALA A 633 31.85 -36.01 16.64
CA ALA A 633 32.52 -35.54 17.86
C ALA A 633 31.79 -34.34 18.53
N GLY A 634 31.23 -33.41 17.74
CA GLY A 634 30.42 -32.30 18.26
C GLY A 634 29.13 -32.78 18.92
N LEU A 635 28.44 -33.76 18.31
CA LEU A 635 27.23 -34.36 18.91
C LEU A 635 27.52 -35.15 20.17
N ASP A 636 28.61 -35.92 20.17
CA ASP A 636 29.05 -36.70 21.34
C ASP A 636 29.41 -35.74 22.50
N LYS A 637 30.11 -34.63 22.22
CA LYS A 637 30.40 -33.58 23.22
C LYS A 637 29.13 -32.98 23.83
N VAL A 638 28.13 -32.63 23.02
CA VAL A 638 26.84 -32.14 23.53
C VAL A 638 26.18 -33.19 24.43
N ASN A 639 26.20 -34.47 24.01
CA ASN A 639 25.67 -35.57 24.80
C ASN A 639 26.39 -35.70 26.14
N ASP A 640 27.73 -35.66 26.14
CA ASP A 640 28.53 -35.76 27.36
C ASP A 640 28.22 -34.62 28.33
N VAL A 641 28.04 -33.40 27.87
CA VAL A 641 27.64 -32.24 28.71
C VAL A 641 26.29 -32.49 29.37
N ILE A 642 25.33 -33.02 28.61
CA ILE A 642 24.01 -33.33 29.13
C ILE A 642 24.08 -34.49 30.16
N GLU A 643 24.90 -35.53 29.91
CA GLU A 643 25.02 -36.69 30.79
C GLU A 643 25.77 -36.38 32.09
N GLN A 644 26.75 -35.52 32.08
CA GLN A 644 27.55 -35.15 33.25
C GLN A 644 26.85 -34.19 34.21
N SER A 645 25.80 -33.49 33.75
CA SER A 645 25.07 -32.52 34.58
C SER A 645 23.75 -33.12 35.13
N THR A 646 23.73 -33.29 36.47
CA THR A 646 22.50 -33.71 37.16
C THR A 646 21.36 -32.67 37.06
N VAL A 647 21.71 -31.38 37.01
CA VAL A 647 20.75 -30.29 36.86
C VAL A 647 20.17 -30.29 35.42
N LEU A 648 21.02 -30.48 34.43
CA LEU A 648 20.61 -30.60 33.06
C LEU A 648 19.76 -31.82 32.77
N ARG A 649 20.06 -32.97 33.43
CA ARG A 649 19.21 -34.19 33.34
C ARG A 649 17.79 -33.96 33.86
N ALA A 650 17.61 -33.20 34.89
CA ALA A 650 16.30 -32.86 35.45
C ALA A 650 15.49 -31.94 34.49
N GLN A 651 16.19 -31.22 33.62
CA GLN A 651 15.62 -30.30 32.61
C GLN A 651 15.49 -30.93 31.20
N LEU A 652 15.89 -32.18 31.03
CA LEU A 652 15.86 -32.91 29.73
C LEU A 652 14.46 -33.10 29.11
N ALA A 653 13.40 -32.72 29.81
CA ALA A 653 12.09 -32.60 29.24
C ALA A 653 11.91 -31.28 28.40
N ASP A 654 12.91 -30.41 28.42
CA ASP A 654 12.86 -29.12 27.70
C ASP A 654 13.76 -29.19 26.45
N GLU A 655 13.14 -29.45 25.30
CA GLU A 655 13.75 -29.42 23.96
C GLU A 655 14.54 -28.11 23.71
N ARG A 656 14.19 -27.03 24.40
CA ARG A 656 14.86 -25.73 24.29
C ARG A 656 16.30 -25.77 24.79
N LEU A 657 16.61 -26.57 25.82
CA LEU A 657 17.96 -26.71 26.32
C LEU A 657 18.86 -27.47 25.31
N GLU A 658 18.36 -28.57 24.75
CA GLU A 658 19.08 -29.30 23.71
C GLU A 658 19.34 -28.41 22.49
N ILE A 659 18.32 -27.65 22.05
CA ILE A 659 18.46 -26.68 20.96
C ILE A 659 19.55 -25.64 21.26
N THR A 660 19.62 -25.13 22.49
CA THR A 660 20.61 -24.12 22.88
C THR A 660 22.03 -24.69 22.83
N LEU A 661 22.25 -25.88 23.41
CA LEU A 661 23.56 -26.53 23.41
C LEU A 661 24.03 -26.91 22.00
N LEU A 662 23.12 -27.42 21.18
CA LEU A 662 23.41 -27.75 19.78
C LEU A 662 23.71 -26.51 18.96
N ARG A 663 23.02 -25.41 19.20
CA ARG A 663 23.26 -24.14 18.53
C ARG A 663 24.64 -23.58 18.86
N ASP A 664 25.05 -23.65 20.12
CA ASP A 664 26.36 -23.15 20.56
C ASP A 664 27.49 -24.02 20.01
N GLU A 665 27.37 -25.35 20.02
CA GLU A 665 28.40 -26.25 19.48
C GLU A 665 28.51 -26.21 17.96
N PHE A 666 27.39 -25.98 17.27
CA PHE A 666 27.31 -25.98 15.81
C PHE A 666 27.00 -24.59 15.23
N ALA A 667 27.52 -23.54 15.87
CA ALA A 667 27.35 -22.16 15.40
C ALA A 667 27.80 -21.93 13.94
N ASP A 668 28.83 -22.70 13.51
CA ASP A 668 29.41 -22.64 12.16
C ASP A 668 28.78 -23.66 11.18
N LEU A 669 27.66 -24.28 11.53
CA LEU A 669 26.98 -25.25 10.66
C LEU A 669 26.04 -24.54 9.70
N HIS A 670 26.32 -24.68 8.41
CA HIS A 670 25.43 -24.25 7.33
C HIS A 670 24.72 -25.46 6.75
N LEU A 671 23.39 -25.46 6.84
CA LEU A 671 22.57 -26.50 6.22
C LEU A 671 22.46 -26.24 4.72
N GLY A 672 22.67 -27.27 3.92
CA GLY A 672 22.52 -27.21 2.47
C GLY A 672 21.77 -28.42 1.92
N THR A 673 21.29 -28.34 0.71
CA THR A 673 20.55 -29.41 0.01
C THR A 673 21.44 -30.52 -0.53
N VAL A 674 22.67 -30.20 -0.87
CA VAL A 674 23.69 -31.15 -1.43
C VAL A 674 24.54 -31.73 -0.33
N ASN A 675 24.86 -30.93 0.69
CA ASN A 675 25.61 -31.30 1.90
C ASN A 675 25.39 -30.26 3.00
N HIS A 676 25.65 -30.63 4.24
CA HIS A 676 25.85 -29.64 5.30
C HIS A 676 27.31 -29.21 5.33
N CYS A 677 27.61 -27.96 5.60
CA CYS A 677 28.96 -27.42 5.73
C CYS A 677 29.24 -27.07 7.19
N LEU A 678 30.10 -27.79 7.86
CA LEU A 678 30.62 -27.43 9.18
C LEU A 678 31.83 -26.51 8.94
N TRP A 679 31.53 -25.21 8.85
CA TRP A 679 32.45 -24.19 8.36
C TRP A 679 33.76 -24.15 9.15
N ASN A 680 34.85 -24.13 8.43
CA ASN A 680 36.19 -23.86 8.94
C ASN A 680 36.99 -23.28 7.78
N ALA A 681 37.32 -22.00 7.86
CA ALA A 681 37.99 -21.26 6.79
C ALA A 681 39.32 -21.93 6.29
N PRO A 682 40.23 -22.40 7.16
CA PRO A 682 41.46 -23.03 6.73
C PRO A 682 41.30 -24.30 5.88
N THR A 683 40.18 -24.99 6.00
CA THR A 683 39.90 -26.26 5.30
C THR A 683 38.84 -26.16 4.20
N ALA A 684 38.44 -24.92 3.89
CA ALA A 684 37.34 -24.62 2.95
C ALA A 684 37.82 -24.70 1.47
N GLU A 685 37.52 -25.77 0.77
CA GLU A 685 37.84 -25.96 -0.65
C GLU A 685 37.18 -24.90 -1.56
N CYS A 686 35.98 -24.43 -1.20
CA CYS A 686 35.25 -23.45 -2.00
C CYS A 686 35.92 -22.07 -2.10
N GLN A 687 36.86 -21.74 -1.19
CA GLN A 687 37.62 -20.49 -1.21
C GLN A 687 39.10 -20.66 -1.60
N ASN A 688 39.55 -21.88 -1.86
CA ASN A 688 40.95 -22.12 -2.17
C ASN A 688 41.44 -21.43 -3.45
N GLN A 689 40.56 -21.17 -4.39
CA GLN A 689 40.90 -20.48 -5.64
C GLN A 689 40.87 -18.94 -5.51
N LEU A 690 40.39 -18.40 -4.38
CA LEU A 690 40.37 -16.96 -4.14
C LEU A 690 41.70 -16.50 -3.52
N PRO A 691 42.19 -15.31 -3.88
CA PRO A 691 43.28 -14.64 -3.17
C PRO A 691 42.93 -14.49 -1.69
N PRO A 692 43.89 -14.53 -0.76
CA PRO A 692 43.62 -14.47 0.68
C PRO A 692 42.78 -13.27 1.12
N GLU A 693 42.97 -12.11 0.49
CA GLU A 693 42.27 -10.86 0.76
C GLU A 693 40.80 -10.87 0.32
N GLN A 694 40.43 -11.82 -0.54
CA GLN A 694 39.04 -11.98 -1.05
C GLN A 694 38.29 -13.13 -0.35
N ARG A 695 38.96 -13.84 0.57
CA ARG A 695 38.33 -14.93 1.32
C ARG A 695 37.43 -14.38 2.41
N GLY A 696 36.15 -14.79 2.35
CA GLY A 696 35.14 -14.38 3.33
C GLY A 696 35.09 -15.30 4.55
N GLN A 697 34.25 -14.92 5.50
CA GLN A 697 34.00 -15.67 6.75
C GLN A 697 32.88 -16.72 6.62
N THR A 698 32.33 -16.91 5.42
CA THR A 698 31.21 -17.82 5.16
C THR A 698 31.50 -18.71 3.93
N PRO A 699 30.86 -19.87 3.79
CA PRO A 699 31.05 -20.74 2.64
C PRO A 699 30.58 -20.08 1.34
N LEU A 700 31.37 -20.32 0.26
CA LEU A 700 31.03 -19.88 -1.09
C LEU A 700 30.22 -21.00 -1.78
N LEU A 701 28.88 -20.91 -1.72
CA LEU A 701 27.97 -21.98 -2.15
C LEU A 701 28.18 -22.36 -3.64
N GLY A 702 28.35 -21.39 -4.54
CA GLY A 702 28.56 -21.60 -5.98
C GLY A 702 29.85 -22.32 -6.35
N ALA A 703 30.82 -22.42 -5.43
CA ALA A 703 32.09 -23.10 -5.63
C ALA A 703 32.27 -24.32 -4.70
N CYS A 704 31.17 -24.80 -4.08
CA CYS A 704 31.22 -25.91 -3.13
C CYS A 704 31.64 -27.22 -3.81
N GLN A 705 32.56 -27.94 -3.17
CA GLN A 705 33.08 -29.26 -3.63
C GLN A 705 32.80 -30.32 -2.55
N PRO A 706 31.55 -30.77 -2.40
CA PRO A 706 31.13 -31.58 -1.25
C PRO A 706 31.84 -32.91 -1.09
N ALA A 707 32.26 -33.50 -2.20
CA ALA A 707 32.97 -34.79 -2.18
C ALA A 707 34.42 -34.71 -1.64
N ARG A 708 35.03 -33.51 -1.69
CA ARG A 708 36.45 -33.31 -1.35
C ARG A 708 36.65 -32.45 -0.11
N CYS A 709 35.73 -31.56 0.15
CA CYS A 709 35.85 -30.54 1.21
C CYS A 709 35.77 -31.16 2.60
N ARG A 710 36.78 -30.90 3.45
CA ARG A 710 36.84 -31.40 4.83
C ARG A 710 35.71 -30.81 5.74
N ASN A 711 35.05 -29.81 5.27
CA ASN A 711 33.90 -29.21 5.98
C ASN A 711 32.57 -29.88 5.57
N SER A 712 32.56 -30.77 4.60
CA SER A 712 31.33 -31.35 4.05
C SER A 712 30.87 -32.55 4.87
N VAL A 713 29.61 -32.51 5.27
CA VAL A 713 28.89 -33.55 6.02
C VAL A 713 27.68 -33.99 5.20
N LEU A 714 27.57 -35.27 4.93
CA LEU A 714 26.46 -35.89 4.19
C LEU A 714 25.59 -36.70 5.16
N THR A 715 24.28 -36.42 5.18
CA THR A 715 23.26 -37.20 5.90
C THR A 715 22.31 -37.87 4.92
N LEU A 716 21.47 -38.78 5.36
CA LEU A 716 20.50 -39.45 4.49
C LEU A 716 19.54 -38.48 3.76
N ALA A 717 19.39 -37.27 4.26
CA ALA A 717 18.61 -36.25 3.59
C ALA A 717 19.18 -35.85 2.19
N HIS A 718 20.49 -35.99 2.01
CA HIS A 718 21.15 -35.63 0.75
C HIS A 718 21.21 -36.78 -0.29
N GLU A 719 20.94 -38.03 0.14
CA GLU A 719 21.11 -39.22 -0.70
C GLU A 719 20.34 -39.10 -2.02
N ARG A 720 19.09 -38.64 -1.99
CA ARG A 720 18.27 -38.58 -3.20
C ARG A 720 18.89 -37.69 -4.29
N ILE A 721 19.48 -36.56 -3.92
CA ILE A 721 20.13 -35.63 -4.87
C ILE A 721 21.36 -36.25 -5.47
N TRP A 722 22.19 -36.92 -4.67
CA TRP A 722 23.39 -37.58 -5.13
C TRP A 722 23.08 -38.76 -6.07
N ARG A 723 22.00 -39.50 -5.80
CA ARG A 723 21.53 -40.59 -6.68
C ARG A 723 21.02 -40.05 -8.03
N MET A 724 20.32 -38.93 -8.00
CA MET A 724 19.86 -38.26 -9.23
C MET A 724 21.05 -37.77 -10.05
N GLU A 725 22.07 -37.15 -9.44
CA GLU A 725 23.27 -36.71 -10.11
C GLU A 725 24.04 -37.87 -10.73
N GLU A 726 24.11 -39.01 -10.02
CA GLU A 726 24.72 -40.23 -10.56
C GLU A 726 24.02 -40.72 -11.84
N ALA A 727 22.68 -40.78 -11.80
CA ALA A 727 21.89 -41.19 -12.94
C ALA A 727 22.05 -40.25 -14.14
N ASP A 728 22.08 -38.95 -13.89
CA ASP A 728 22.27 -37.93 -14.92
C ASP A 728 23.66 -37.99 -15.55
N LEU A 729 24.71 -38.18 -14.76
CA LEU A 729 26.10 -38.35 -15.27
C LEU A 729 26.24 -39.63 -16.10
N VAL A 730 25.64 -40.75 -15.67
CA VAL A 730 25.58 -41.98 -16.42
C VAL A 730 24.86 -41.78 -17.77
N SER A 731 23.74 -41.06 -17.75
CA SER A 731 23.00 -40.73 -18.98
C SER A 731 23.78 -39.79 -19.90
N LEU A 732 24.47 -38.80 -19.34
CA LEU A 732 25.33 -37.86 -20.08
C LEU A 732 26.48 -38.60 -20.80
N LEU A 733 27.12 -39.55 -20.13
CA LEU A 733 28.24 -40.33 -20.67
C LEU A 733 27.86 -41.26 -21.82
N LYS A 734 26.57 -41.57 -22.00
CA LYS A 734 26.05 -42.30 -23.18
C LYS A 734 25.95 -41.42 -24.42
N LYS A 735 26.03 -40.10 -24.28
CA LYS A 735 26.00 -39.15 -25.41
C LYS A 735 27.40 -38.95 -26.00
N LYS A 736 27.47 -38.46 -27.25
CA LYS A 736 28.73 -38.09 -27.88
C LYS A 736 29.26 -36.80 -27.26
N LEU A 737 30.30 -36.88 -26.46
CA LEU A 737 30.94 -35.77 -25.74
C LEU A 737 32.35 -35.52 -26.33
N SER A 738 32.81 -34.27 -26.22
CA SER A 738 34.21 -33.95 -26.44
C SER A 738 35.12 -34.65 -25.40
N LYS A 739 36.37 -34.91 -25.73
CA LYS A 739 37.30 -35.60 -24.82
C LYS A 739 37.42 -34.91 -23.45
N PRO A 740 37.61 -33.58 -23.34
CA PRO A 740 37.69 -32.90 -22.04
C PRO A 740 36.40 -33.02 -21.21
N LEU A 741 35.25 -32.87 -21.85
CA LEU A 741 33.96 -32.95 -21.16
C LEU A 741 33.67 -34.37 -20.65
N ARG A 742 34.09 -35.40 -21.42
CA ARG A 742 34.00 -36.80 -21.01
C ARG A 742 34.87 -37.11 -19.80
N GLU A 743 36.11 -36.60 -19.78
CA GLU A 743 37.03 -36.75 -18.66
C GLU A 743 36.52 -36.09 -17.39
N GLN A 744 35.98 -34.87 -17.48
CA GLN A 744 35.33 -34.18 -16.37
C GLN A 744 34.12 -34.97 -15.84
N ALA A 745 33.23 -35.44 -16.72
CA ALA A 745 32.06 -36.23 -16.33
C ALA A 745 32.45 -37.56 -15.65
N LEU A 746 33.51 -38.23 -16.10
CA LEU A 746 34.01 -39.46 -15.48
C LEU A 746 34.60 -39.19 -14.08
N THR A 747 35.38 -38.11 -13.94
CA THR A 747 35.93 -37.71 -12.64
C THR A 747 34.79 -37.39 -11.66
N ARG A 748 33.80 -36.62 -12.08
CA ARG A 748 32.63 -36.27 -11.26
C ARG A 748 31.79 -37.49 -10.91
N LEU A 749 31.59 -38.42 -11.84
CA LEU A 749 30.88 -39.67 -11.58
C LEU A 749 31.58 -40.52 -10.52
N ALA A 750 32.93 -40.59 -10.53
CA ALA A 750 33.69 -41.31 -9.51
C ALA A 750 33.49 -40.70 -8.12
N GLU A 751 33.48 -39.38 -8.01
CA GLU A 751 33.17 -38.64 -6.75
C GLU A 751 31.77 -38.94 -6.25
N VAL A 752 30.77 -38.81 -7.13
CA VAL A 752 29.35 -39.05 -6.79
C VAL A 752 29.17 -40.52 -6.34
N ARG A 753 29.77 -41.49 -7.04
CA ARG A 753 29.71 -42.90 -6.65
C ARG A 753 30.38 -43.19 -5.31
N SER A 754 31.44 -42.50 -4.99
CA SER A 754 32.05 -42.61 -3.66
C SER A 754 31.10 -42.16 -2.55
N ALA A 755 30.35 -41.09 -2.80
CA ALA A 755 29.33 -40.61 -1.85
C ALA A 755 28.11 -41.56 -1.77
N THR A 756 27.59 -42.06 -2.89
CA THR A 756 26.43 -42.98 -2.89
C THR A 756 26.77 -44.31 -2.23
N MET A 757 27.98 -44.86 -2.39
CA MET A 757 28.41 -46.03 -1.64
C MET A 757 28.52 -45.80 -0.13
N GLN A 758 28.85 -44.60 0.31
CA GLN A 758 28.84 -44.29 1.75
C GLN A 758 27.40 -44.23 2.31
N PHE A 759 26.42 -43.78 1.54
CA PHE A 759 25.01 -43.87 1.93
C PHE A 759 24.54 -45.33 2.04
N ASP A 760 24.96 -46.23 1.15
CA ASP A 760 24.63 -47.65 1.24
C ASP A 760 25.16 -48.28 2.55
N LYS A 761 26.43 -48.03 2.87
CA LYS A 761 27.02 -48.43 4.14
C LYS A 761 26.31 -47.82 5.37
N MET A 762 25.85 -46.57 5.26
CA MET A 762 25.14 -45.89 6.32
C MET A 762 23.75 -46.53 6.56
N ARG A 763 23.09 -46.99 5.50
CA ARG A 763 21.82 -47.73 5.61
C ARG A 763 21.98 -49.12 6.18
N GLU A 764 23.07 -49.83 5.86
CA GLU A 764 23.38 -51.14 6.42
C GLU A 764 23.61 -51.08 7.94
N ASN A 765 24.08 -49.93 8.45
CA ASN A 765 24.38 -49.69 9.86
C ASN A 765 23.33 -48.82 10.59
N ALA A 766 22.20 -48.53 9.97
CA ALA A 766 21.09 -47.75 10.54
C ALA A 766 19.99 -48.64 11.09
#